data_68d3d6aff421f5734e1df3b6ecc4dd3a
#
_entry.id   68d3d6aff421f5734e1df3b6ecc4dd3a
#
_cell.length_a   1.000
_cell.length_b   1.000
_cell.length_c   1.000
_cell.angle_alpha   90.00
_cell.angle_beta   90.00
_cell.angle_gamma   90.00
#
_symmetry.space_group_name_H-M   'P 1'
#
loop_
_entity.id
_entity.type
_entity.pdbx_description
1 polymer ?
#
loop_
_entity_poly.entity_id
_entity_poly.type
_entity_poly.pdbx_seq_one_letter_code
_entity_poly.pdbx_strand_id
1 'polypeptide(L)'
;MKTPPLLLFCLISQILAAAPKDIPQQGEGDWVDARYAKVKFGPFVSGHIATPKGSTHKGIAIRVGEKGEGTMVFDTDLCTWRAGWTGGFLKTDPSRYGLIRALKPDGQMVFSNPPTPGVADAKGSFADPRKLKHGPLPKDSVQYKGLYVNGNRVVLNYSIGEANVLDEPFYLGNMRLRVMGRRFEVSGKCESLKILVSADPKINWEIENDGNFSYARGEVGDGVEIVLGVQCNFSLEKEGHLYVTVQNVEKIKVQGFPTFLVFAKTPKLWDPLFFLKAFSDYIDDNLPLNNNLQGKWNLEDATKPGPPRWGEPIITKGIVDKRKTAFAIDTITVPYKNPHNALMFTTGHDFASNGDCYVCTAHGDVWKVTGIDAELKAVKWHRFATGLYQPLGLRVVKDEIYVLGRDQITRLHDKNNDGEADFYEAFNNDIMIGGGGHSYATCLETDPAGNFYFIRCAEGTPHGGVVLKVTADGSKLSVVATGFRNPNGLGVGPNGVITAADQQGGWVPETRLDVIRPGGFYGFMPSHKRKVAPTTYDPPLMWIPRVLDNSAGGQVWVPKGKWGPLGGELLHFSYGRCTMMHIVRDGANGGAVPLGGRFLSGACRGRFNPKDGHLYVTGLLGWQTSAIRDGCLQRVRFTGEALRQPIGMKIHANGIRLTFTTALDKKIADDIDSWAAEQWNYKWTAAYGSKDWSVKDPAKQGRDPITIQSAKLLPDGKSVFLQIAKVQPVHSMAIRYNLDTAKGKIFKGTYHLTVNTVGKPFVK
;
A
#
# COMPACT_ATOMS: atom_id res chain seq x y z
N MET A 1 -69.00 8.01 -3.33
CA MET A 1 -67.91 7.42 -2.58
C MET A 1 -66.93 6.83 -3.58
N LYS A 2 -65.81 7.50 -3.86
CA LYS A 2 -64.77 7.04 -4.77
C LYS A 2 -63.57 6.60 -3.91
N THR A 3 -63.25 5.32 -3.93
CA THR A 3 -62.06 4.74 -3.30
C THR A 3 -60.81 5.20 -4.02
N PRO A 4 -59.71 5.57 -3.29
CA PRO A 4 -58.45 5.90 -3.92
C PRO A 4 -57.66 4.64 -4.29
N PRO A 5 -56.80 4.68 -5.30
CA PRO A 5 -56.01 3.53 -5.72
C PRO A 5 -54.89 3.25 -4.72
N LEU A 6 -54.75 1.98 -4.34
CA LEU A 6 -53.67 1.43 -3.56
C LEU A 6 -52.33 1.59 -4.34
N LEU A 7 -51.42 2.41 -3.84
CA LEU A 7 -50.03 2.42 -4.29
C LEU A 7 -49.36 1.15 -3.80
N LEU A 8 -49.13 0.24 -4.73
CA LEU A 8 -48.31 -0.98 -4.53
C LEU A 8 -46.84 -0.58 -4.44
N PHE A 9 -46.35 -0.38 -3.20
CA PHE A 9 -44.92 -0.30 -2.96
C PHE A 9 -44.30 -1.66 -3.27
N CYS A 10 -43.68 -1.83 -4.44
CA CYS A 10 -42.75 -2.91 -4.69
C CYS A 10 -41.51 -2.66 -3.83
N LEU A 11 -41.49 -3.20 -2.62
CA LEU A 11 -40.28 -3.50 -1.88
C LEU A 11 -39.48 -4.53 -2.70
N ILE A 12 -38.52 -4.06 -3.49
CA ILE A 12 -37.44 -4.90 -3.94
C ILE A 12 -36.60 -5.19 -2.69
N SER A 13 -36.89 -6.28 -2.01
CA SER A 13 -36.00 -6.88 -1.03
C SER A 13 -34.72 -7.25 -1.78
N GLN A 14 -33.72 -6.35 -1.71
CA GLN A 14 -32.34 -6.75 -1.97
C GLN A 14 -32.07 -7.84 -0.96
N ILE A 15 -31.93 -9.07 -1.43
CA ILE A 15 -31.34 -10.15 -0.66
C ILE A 15 -29.88 -9.71 -0.43
N LEU A 16 -29.65 -8.96 0.63
CA LEU A 16 -28.35 -8.77 1.25
C LEU A 16 -27.94 -10.17 1.65
N ALA A 17 -27.10 -10.82 0.86
CA ALA A 17 -26.43 -12.02 1.32
C ALA A 17 -25.79 -11.65 2.65
N ALA A 18 -26.22 -12.32 3.72
CA ALA A 18 -25.69 -12.09 5.05
C ALA A 18 -24.16 -12.14 4.99
N ALA A 19 -23.49 -11.19 5.62
CA ALA A 19 -22.04 -11.24 5.75
C ALA A 19 -21.66 -12.59 6.36
N PRO A 20 -20.56 -13.21 5.91
CA PRO A 20 -20.10 -14.45 6.52
C PRO A 20 -19.97 -14.26 8.03
N LYS A 21 -20.39 -15.26 8.81
CA LYS A 21 -20.41 -15.23 10.29
C LYS A 21 -19.02 -14.98 10.92
N ASP A 22 -17.98 -15.16 10.17
CA ASP A 22 -16.57 -15.00 10.55
C ASP A 22 -16.02 -13.58 10.26
N ILE A 23 -16.79 -12.71 9.60
CA ILE A 23 -16.43 -11.31 9.42
C ILE A 23 -17.17 -10.48 10.47
N PRO A 24 -16.48 -9.70 11.31
CA PRO A 24 -17.12 -8.85 12.30
C PRO A 24 -18.14 -7.91 11.64
N GLN A 25 -19.33 -7.84 12.19
CA GLN A 25 -20.33 -6.83 11.81
C GLN A 25 -19.82 -5.47 12.27
N GLN A 26 -19.73 -4.52 11.35
CA GLN A 26 -19.10 -3.23 11.66
C GLN A 26 -20.04 -2.09 11.33
N GLY A 27 -20.31 -1.29 12.35
CA GLY A 27 -20.90 0.03 12.21
C GLY A 27 -19.87 1.09 11.79
N GLU A 28 -20.20 2.36 11.91
CA GLU A 28 -19.29 3.48 11.66
C GLU A 28 -18.23 3.70 12.77
N GLY A 29 -18.25 2.91 13.81
CA GLY A 29 -17.32 2.99 14.94
C GLY A 29 -15.96 2.37 14.68
N ASP A 30 -15.20 2.17 15.75
CA ASP A 30 -13.91 1.49 15.70
C ASP A 30 -14.09 0.00 15.36
N TRP A 31 -13.46 -0.42 14.29
CA TRP A 31 -13.51 -1.78 13.82
C TRP A 31 -12.55 -2.65 14.62
N VAL A 32 -13.08 -3.71 15.22
CA VAL A 32 -12.31 -4.61 16.09
C VAL A 32 -12.24 -5.99 15.45
N ASP A 33 -11.03 -6.49 15.23
CA ASP A 33 -10.79 -7.83 14.71
C ASP A 33 -9.52 -8.45 15.35
N ALA A 34 -9.72 -9.40 16.23
CA ALA A 34 -8.63 -10.08 16.95
C ALA A 34 -7.88 -11.12 16.10
N ARG A 35 -8.32 -11.39 14.86
CA ARG A 35 -7.68 -12.42 14.01
C ARG A 35 -6.22 -12.11 13.69
N TYR A 36 -5.85 -10.82 13.64
CA TYR A 36 -4.47 -10.43 13.33
C TYR A 36 -3.45 -10.99 14.32
N ALA A 37 -3.82 -11.11 15.60
CA ALA A 37 -2.97 -11.71 16.62
C ALA A 37 -2.68 -13.21 16.39
N LYS A 38 -3.49 -13.89 15.58
CA LYS A 38 -3.36 -15.32 15.31
C LYS A 38 -2.61 -15.63 14.02
N VAL A 39 -2.23 -14.61 13.25
CA VAL A 39 -1.50 -14.78 11.98
C VAL A 39 -0.14 -15.41 12.25
N LYS A 40 0.20 -16.45 11.48
CA LYS A 40 1.56 -16.99 11.45
C LYS A 40 2.43 -16.03 10.64
N PHE A 41 3.01 -15.07 11.34
CA PHE A 41 4.03 -14.20 10.75
C PHE A 41 5.24 -15.03 10.34
N GLY A 42 6.01 -14.54 9.38
CA GLY A 42 7.29 -15.12 9.06
C GLY A 42 8.36 -14.81 10.13
N PRO A 43 9.63 -14.91 9.78
CA PRO A 43 10.73 -14.62 10.69
C PRO A 43 10.82 -13.13 11.05
N PHE A 44 10.16 -12.24 10.31
CA PHE A 44 10.13 -10.80 10.60
C PHE A 44 8.77 -10.18 10.28
N VAL A 45 8.55 -8.98 10.81
CA VAL A 45 7.42 -8.08 10.48
C VAL A 45 7.93 -6.65 10.42
N SER A 46 7.70 -5.98 9.28
CA SER A 46 7.92 -4.54 9.14
C SER A 46 6.69 -3.76 9.60
N GLY A 47 6.90 -2.62 10.28
CA GLY A 47 5.78 -1.83 10.76
C GLY A 47 6.16 -0.63 11.60
N HIS A 48 5.16 0.10 12.05
CA HIS A 48 5.28 1.07 13.12
C HIS A 48 5.33 0.31 14.45
N ILE A 49 6.48 0.34 15.12
CA ILE A 49 6.73 -0.41 16.36
C ILE A 49 6.98 0.55 17.50
N ALA A 50 6.17 0.45 18.54
CA ALA A 50 6.39 1.19 19.77
C ALA A 50 7.48 0.51 20.59
N THR A 51 8.48 1.27 21.02
CA THR A 51 9.51 0.81 21.97
C THR A 51 9.50 1.69 23.21
N PRO A 52 10.07 1.26 24.34
CA PRO A 52 10.06 2.04 25.59
C PRO A 52 10.67 3.45 25.46
N LYS A 53 11.65 3.62 24.56
CA LYS A 53 12.36 4.89 24.34
C LYS A 53 11.96 5.58 23.02
N GLY A 54 10.68 5.45 22.63
CA GLY A 54 10.11 6.08 21.44
C GLY A 54 9.82 5.10 20.31
N SER A 55 8.85 5.45 19.47
CA SER A 55 8.41 4.61 18.35
C SER A 55 9.42 4.60 17.20
N THR A 56 9.46 3.47 16.51
CA THR A 56 10.16 3.28 15.25
C THR A 56 9.12 3.28 14.13
N HIS A 57 9.14 4.28 13.27
CA HIS A 57 8.13 4.41 12.21
C HIS A 57 8.32 3.39 11.10
N LYS A 58 9.58 3.07 10.77
CA LYS A 58 9.96 2.03 9.81
C LYS A 58 10.79 0.96 10.51
N GLY A 59 10.15 0.25 11.42
CA GLY A 59 10.77 -0.81 12.20
C GLY A 59 10.65 -2.16 11.52
N ILE A 60 11.66 -3.01 11.70
CA ILE A 60 11.62 -4.43 11.37
C ILE A 60 11.81 -5.20 12.67
N ALA A 61 10.77 -5.87 13.13
CA ALA A 61 10.85 -6.82 14.24
C ALA A 61 11.24 -8.18 13.70
N ILE A 62 12.34 -8.74 14.18
CA ILE A 62 12.93 -10.00 13.75
C ILE A 62 12.86 -11.00 14.90
N ARG A 63 12.33 -12.19 14.63
CA ARG A 63 12.38 -13.31 15.56
C ARG A 63 13.80 -13.84 15.63
N VAL A 64 14.29 -14.09 16.82
CA VAL A 64 15.63 -14.62 17.08
C VAL A 64 15.59 -15.82 18.00
N GLY A 65 16.56 -16.72 17.85
CA GLY A 65 16.56 -18.02 18.53
C GLY A 65 15.96 -19.12 17.66
N GLU A 66 16.29 -20.38 17.92
CA GLU A 66 15.86 -21.53 17.12
C GLU A 66 14.33 -21.68 17.08
N LYS A 67 13.67 -21.37 18.21
CA LYS A 67 12.21 -21.43 18.36
C LYS A 67 11.54 -20.06 18.36
N GLY A 68 12.31 -18.98 18.06
CA GLY A 68 11.83 -17.59 18.13
C GLY A 68 11.62 -17.09 19.56
N GLU A 69 12.52 -17.46 20.46
CA GLU A 69 12.45 -17.13 21.90
C GLU A 69 12.65 -15.63 22.17
N GLY A 70 13.29 -14.92 21.26
CA GLY A 70 13.51 -13.48 21.35
C GLY A 70 13.01 -12.73 20.13
N THR A 71 13.00 -11.42 20.27
CA THR A 71 12.68 -10.48 19.20
C THR A 71 13.61 -9.28 19.29
N MET A 72 14.16 -8.85 18.15
CA MET A 72 14.95 -7.63 18.04
C MET A 72 14.35 -6.70 16.99
N VAL A 73 14.37 -5.39 17.23
CA VAL A 73 13.81 -4.36 16.33
C VAL A 73 14.91 -3.47 15.77
N PHE A 74 14.95 -3.43 14.44
CA PHE A 74 15.82 -2.54 13.68
C PHE A 74 15.02 -1.37 13.08
N ASP A 75 15.59 -0.16 13.12
CA ASP A 75 15.05 1.04 12.48
C ASP A 75 15.76 1.28 11.18
N THR A 76 15.04 1.16 10.04
CA THR A 76 15.62 1.28 8.70
C THR A 76 15.93 2.72 8.29
N ASP A 77 15.29 3.73 8.90
CA ASP A 77 15.60 5.14 8.66
C ASP A 77 16.91 5.57 9.35
N LEU A 78 17.20 5.01 10.51
CA LEU A 78 18.38 5.31 11.32
C LEU A 78 19.47 4.24 11.22
N CYS A 79 19.19 3.11 10.59
CA CYS A 79 20.07 1.92 10.53
C CYS A 79 20.61 1.54 11.94
N THR A 80 19.69 1.42 12.91
CA THR A 80 20.04 1.17 14.32
C THR A 80 19.13 0.13 14.97
N TRP A 81 19.68 -0.63 15.91
CA TRP A 81 18.92 -1.53 16.76
C TRP A 81 18.24 -0.76 17.90
N ARG A 82 16.91 -0.79 17.94
CA ARG A 82 16.09 0.03 18.84
C ARG A 82 15.69 -0.68 20.13
N ALA A 83 15.45 -1.98 20.07
CA ALA A 83 15.02 -2.75 21.24
C ALA A 83 15.20 -4.24 21.02
N GLY A 84 15.27 -4.99 22.11
CA GLY A 84 15.21 -6.45 22.13
C GLY A 84 14.48 -6.95 23.36
N TRP A 85 13.69 -8.02 23.23
CA TRP A 85 12.91 -8.65 24.31
C TRP A 85 12.77 -10.15 24.12
N THR A 86 12.43 -10.84 25.21
CA THR A 86 12.23 -12.30 25.24
C THR A 86 10.82 -12.66 25.71
N GLY A 87 10.33 -13.85 25.34
CA GLY A 87 9.07 -14.41 25.81
C GLY A 87 7.89 -14.33 24.86
N GLY A 88 7.96 -13.48 23.83
CA GLY A 88 6.92 -13.37 22.81
C GLY A 88 7.39 -12.53 21.64
N PHE A 89 6.53 -12.36 20.62
CA PHE A 89 6.87 -11.61 19.42
C PHE A 89 6.31 -10.18 19.47
N LEU A 90 5.11 -10.01 18.97
CA LEU A 90 4.47 -8.70 18.88
C LEU A 90 3.04 -8.75 19.40
N LYS A 91 2.68 -7.77 20.21
CA LYS A 91 1.32 -7.53 20.63
C LYS A 91 0.62 -6.64 19.62
N THR A 92 -0.42 -7.18 18.97
CA THR A 92 -1.25 -6.47 17.99
C THR A 92 -2.43 -5.80 18.68
N ASP A 93 -2.87 -4.65 18.13
CA ASP A 93 -4.12 -4.01 18.54
C ASP A 93 -5.24 -4.50 17.59
N PRO A 94 -6.42 -4.89 18.11
CA PRO A 94 -7.50 -5.38 17.27
C PRO A 94 -8.23 -4.28 16.49
N SER A 95 -7.98 -3.00 16.78
CA SER A 95 -8.65 -1.87 16.11
C SER A 95 -8.37 -1.87 14.62
N ARG A 96 -9.41 -1.79 13.80
CA ARG A 96 -9.34 -1.82 12.34
C ARG A 96 -8.38 -2.89 11.82
N TYR A 97 -8.66 -4.12 12.23
CA TYR A 97 -7.90 -5.29 11.78
C TYR A 97 -6.40 -5.26 12.17
N GLY A 98 -6.01 -4.49 13.18
CA GLY A 98 -4.61 -4.38 13.61
C GLY A 98 -3.74 -3.42 12.77
N LEU A 99 -4.33 -2.61 11.89
CA LEU A 99 -3.58 -1.79 10.93
C LEU A 99 -3.42 -0.32 11.34
N ILE A 100 -4.05 0.13 12.43
CA ILE A 100 -4.08 1.56 12.81
C ILE A 100 -3.01 1.91 13.82
N ARG A 101 -2.81 1.05 14.82
CA ARG A 101 -1.95 1.36 15.94
C ARG A 101 -0.58 0.69 15.81
N ALA A 102 0.39 1.24 16.54
CA ALA A 102 1.71 0.65 16.60
C ALA A 102 1.68 -0.77 17.18
N LEU A 103 2.46 -1.65 16.59
CA LEU A 103 2.80 -2.94 17.15
C LEU A 103 3.62 -2.73 18.43
N LYS A 104 3.42 -3.56 19.45
CA LYS A 104 4.09 -3.42 20.75
C LYS A 104 4.90 -4.67 21.07
N PRO A 105 5.97 -4.56 21.85
CA PRO A 105 6.65 -5.71 22.42
C PRO A 105 5.69 -6.63 23.20
N ASP A 106 5.80 -7.94 22.96
CA ASP A 106 5.08 -8.96 23.73
C ASP A 106 6.09 -9.82 24.49
N GLY A 107 6.64 -9.25 25.57
CA GLY A 107 7.64 -9.97 26.35
C GLY A 107 8.44 -9.05 27.30
N GLN A 108 9.48 -9.64 27.90
CA GLN A 108 10.37 -8.98 28.82
C GLN A 108 11.51 -8.26 28.09
N MET A 109 11.61 -6.94 28.26
CA MET A 109 12.65 -6.12 27.62
C MET A 109 14.05 -6.50 28.12
N VAL A 110 14.97 -6.71 27.17
CA VAL A 110 16.40 -6.90 27.43
C VAL A 110 17.14 -5.59 27.27
N PHE A 111 16.97 -4.91 26.13
CA PHE A 111 17.56 -3.59 25.89
C PHE A 111 16.63 -2.67 25.12
N SER A 112 16.83 -1.37 25.20
CA SER A 112 16.12 -0.38 24.39
C SER A 112 16.97 0.88 24.21
N ASN A 113 17.10 1.36 22.97
CA ASN A 113 17.80 2.57 22.59
C ASN A 113 16.83 3.69 22.20
N PRO A 114 17.13 4.97 22.51
CA PRO A 114 16.43 6.11 21.92
C PRO A 114 16.67 6.19 20.40
N PRO A 115 15.90 7.01 19.65
CA PRO A 115 16.08 7.17 18.20
C PRO A 115 17.39 7.95 17.90
N THR A 116 18.46 7.18 17.71
CA THR A 116 19.81 7.69 17.44
C THR A 116 20.34 7.01 16.17
N PRO A 117 21.06 7.73 15.27
CA PRO A 117 21.74 7.10 14.13
C PRO A 117 22.60 5.91 14.57
N GLY A 118 22.51 4.80 13.83
CA GLY A 118 23.26 3.58 14.15
C GLY A 118 24.74 3.65 13.80
N VAL A 119 25.15 4.71 13.07
CA VAL A 119 26.51 4.92 12.61
C VAL A 119 26.87 6.38 12.81
N ALA A 120 28.10 6.62 13.26
CA ALA A 120 28.62 7.98 13.38
C ALA A 120 28.89 8.60 11.98
N ASP A 121 28.80 9.91 11.91
CA ASP A 121 29.24 10.68 10.74
C ASP A 121 30.78 10.66 10.60
N ALA A 122 31.30 11.30 9.55
CA ALA A 122 32.74 11.39 9.29
C ALA A 122 33.54 12.12 10.41
N LYS A 123 32.84 12.84 11.30
CA LYS A 123 33.45 13.50 12.47
C LYS A 123 33.37 12.66 13.74
N GLY A 124 32.81 11.44 13.64
CA GLY A 124 32.61 10.55 14.78
C GLY A 124 31.35 10.84 15.61
N SER A 125 30.44 11.71 15.15
CA SER A 125 29.23 12.11 15.86
C SER A 125 28.03 11.21 15.53
N PHE A 126 27.26 10.83 16.54
CA PHE A 126 25.95 10.16 16.42
C PHE A 126 24.78 11.14 16.42
N ALA A 127 25.02 12.44 16.25
CA ALA A 127 23.94 13.42 16.14
C ALA A 127 23.11 13.18 14.87
N ASP A 128 21.79 13.20 15.02
CA ASP A 128 20.89 13.02 13.89
C ASP A 128 20.90 14.27 12.98
N PRO A 129 21.40 14.18 11.71
CA PRO A 129 21.52 15.32 10.83
C PRO A 129 20.16 15.74 10.19
N ARG A 130 19.12 14.93 10.33
CA ARG A 130 17.82 15.16 9.69
C ARG A 130 17.08 16.32 10.38
N LYS A 131 16.71 17.34 9.61
CA LYS A 131 15.94 18.48 10.13
C LYS A 131 14.56 18.08 10.63
N LEU A 132 13.89 17.16 9.96
CA LEU A 132 12.51 16.79 10.23
C LEU A 132 12.36 15.49 11.04
N LYS A 133 13.45 14.80 11.33
CA LYS A 133 13.46 13.51 12.06
C LYS A 133 12.52 12.44 11.44
N HIS A 134 12.22 12.52 10.15
CA HIS A 134 11.47 11.57 9.34
C HIS A 134 12.28 11.17 8.11
N GLY A 135 12.05 9.95 7.63
CA GLY A 135 12.76 9.39 6.47
C GLY A 135 14.19 8.95 6.79
N PRO A 136 14.89 8.34 5.82
CA PRO A 136 16.22 7.80 6.02
C PRO A 136 17.27 8.89 6.28
N LEU A 137 18.39 8.47 6.84
CA LEU A 137 19.62 9.27 6.90
C LEU A 137 20.10 9.60 5.47
N PRO A 138 20.98 10.62 5.30
CA PRO A 138 21.57 10.92 3.99
C PRO A 138 22.24 9.69 3.36
N LYS A 139 21.97 9.43 2.07
CA LYS A 139 22.42 8.23 1.36
C LYS A 139 23.95 8.09 1.25
N ASP A 140 24.64 9.19 1.28
CA ASP A 140 26.11 9.27 1.33
C ASP A 140 26.70 8.86 2.68
N SER A 141 25.89 8.89 3.73
CA SER A 141 26.25 8.44 5.07
C SER A 141 25.89 6.96 5.27
N VAL A 142 24.59 6.64 5.21
CA VAL A 142 24.12 5.26 5.40
C VAL A 142 22.87 5.00 4.56
N GLN A 143 22.79 3.79 3.99
CA GLN A 143 21.63 3.40 3.18
C GLN A 143 21.21 1.97 3.49
N TYR A 144 19.98 1.78 3.97
CA TYR A 144 19.35 0.47 4.07
C TYR A 144 19.07 -0.08 2.66
N LYS A 145 19.51 -1.32 2.38
CA LYS A 145 19.41 -1.97 1.08
C LYS A 145 18.43 -3.14 1.05
N GLY A 146 18.02 -3.64 2.20
CA GLY A 146 17.07 -4.74 2.29
C GLY A 146 17.46 -5.80 3.31
N LEU A 147 16.81 -6.95 3.22
CA LEU A 147 17.07 -8.10 4.08
C LEU A 147 17.01 -9.41 3.31
N TYR A 148 17.83 -10.34 3.69
CA TYR A 148 17.81 -11.74 3.24
C TYR A 148 17.06 -12.60 4.25
N VAL A 149 16.40 -13.63 3.74
CA VAL A 149 15.69 -14.62 4.55
C VAL A 149 16.17 -16.03 4.14
N ASN A 150 16.71 -16.75 5.09
CA ASN A 150 17.12 -18.13 4.91
C ASN A 150 16.52 -18.98 6.05
N GLY A 151 15.44 -19.69 5.78
CA GLY A 151 14.65 -20.36 6.81
C GLY A 151 14.10 -19.34 7.82
N ASN A 152 14.51 -19.46 9.09
CA ASN A 152 14.16 -18.51 10.16
C ASN A 152 15.22 -17.41 10.36
N ARG A 153 16.34 -17.46 9.64
CA ARG A 153 17.41 -16.45 9.73
C ARG A 153 17.06 -15.23 8.88
N VAL A 154 17.33 -14.05 9.42
CA VAL A 154 17.19 -12.77 8.71
C VAL A 154 18.49 -12.00 8.81
N VAL A 155 19.04 -11.64 7.66
CA VAL A 155 20.26 -10.84 7.56
C VAL A 155 19.91 -9.49 6.94
N LEU A 156 20.13 -8.42 7.69
CA LEU A 156 19.99 -7.06 7.18
C LEU A 156 21.16 -6.70 6.29
N ASN A 157 20.90 -5.94 5.23
CA ASN A 157 21.92 -5.40 4.33
C ASN A 157 21.78 -3.88 4.29
N TYR A 158 22.88 -3.18 4.56
CA TYR A 158 22.97 -1.73 4.43
C TYR A 158 24.40 -1.30 4.10
N SER A 159 24.56 -0.12 3.51
CA SER A 159 25.88 0.47 3.25
C SER A 159 26.17 1.64 4.15
N ILE A 160 27.44 1.87 4.44
CA ILE A 160 27.96 3.01 5.16
C ILE A 160 29.09 3.60 4.33
N GLY A 161 28.81 4.74 3.66
CA GLY A 161 29.67 5.22 2.60
C GLY A 161 29.88 4.13 1.54
N GLU A 162 31.15 3.76 1.28
CA GLU A 162 31.52 2.70 0.33
C GLU A 162 31.55 1.28 0.94
N ALA A 163 31.42 1.17 2.26
CA ALA A 163 31.39 -0.12 2.94
C ALA A 163 30.00 -0.75 2.89
N ASN A 164 29.92 -2.07 2.70
CA ASN A 164 28.69 -2.85 2.82
C ASN A 164 28.69 -3.62 4.14
N VAL A 165 27.53 -3.64 4.81
CA VAL A 165 27.35 -4.33 6.08
C VAL A 165 26.24 -5.37 5.94
N LEU A 166 26.56 -6.60 6.33
CA LEU A 166 25.61 -7.66 6.62
C LEU A 166 25.47 -7.76 8.15
N ASP A 167 24.25 -7.77 8.66
CA ASP A 167 23.98 -7.67 10.10
C ASP A 167 22.84 -8.64 10.47
N GLU A 168 23.17 -9.66 11.25
CA GLU A 168 22.24 -10.71 11.66
C GLU A 168 22.00 -10.65 13.17
N PRO A 169 20.77 -10.44 13.64
CA PRO A 169 20.43 -10.58 15.04
C PRO A 169 20.33 -12.05 15.43
N PHE A 170 20.69 -12.37 16.67
CA PHE A 170 20.55 -13.71 17.20
C PHE A 170 20.13 -13.70 18.69
N TYR A 171 19.70 -14.84 19.17
CA TYR A 171 19.43 -15.11 20.59
C TYR A 171 20.11 -16.40 21.00
N LEU A 172 20.77 -16.32 22.16
CA LEU A 172 21.30 -17.48 22.85
C LEU A 172 20.73 -17.49 24.27
N GLY A 173 20.22 -18.61 24.71
CA GLY A 173 19.69 -18.64 26.06
C GLY A 173 19.41 -20.03 26.58
N ASN A 174 19.63 -20.15 27.88
CA ASN A 174 19.19 -21.29 28.67
C ASN A 174 18.36 -20.76 29.89
N MET A 175 18.00 -21.62 30.82
CA MET A 175 17.21 -21.21 32.00
C MET A 175 17.89 -20.13 32.86
N ARG A 176 19.19 -19.91 32.73
CA ARG A 176 19.98 -18.97 33.54
C ARG A 176 20.50 -17.76 32.76
N LEU A 177 20.69 -17.90 31.45
CA LEU A 177 21.31 -16.87 30.61
C LEU A 177 20.40 -16.52 29.44
N ARG A 178 20.06 -15.23 29.28
CA ARG A 178 19.31 -14.70 28.15
C ARG A 178 20.16 -13.65 27.45
N VAL A 179 20.67 -14.00 26.28
CA VAL A 179 21.60 -13.20 25.53
C VAL A 179 20.99 -12.85 24.17
N MET A 180 20.91 -11.58 23.87
CA MET A 180 20.60 -11.05 22.56
C MET A 180 21.87 -10.50 21.95
N GLY A 181 22.10 -10.80 20.70
CA GLY A 181 23.30 -10.36 20.03
C GLY A 181 23.06 -10.04 18.58
N ARG A 182 24.10 -9.47 17.97
CA ARG A 182 24.19 -9.25 16.53
C ARG A 182 25.54 -9.73 16.03
N ARG A 183 25.53 -10.32 14.86
CA ARG A 183 26.71 -10.62 14.09
C ARG A 183 26.72 -9.68 12.90
N PHE A 184 27.84 -9.08 12.61
CA PHE A 184 27.94 -8.25 11.42
C PHE A 184 29.27 -8.46 10.70
N GLU A 185 29.22 -8.40 9.39
CA GLU A 185 30.38 -8.41 8.49
C GLU A 185 30.42 -7.08 7.75
N VAL A 186 31.59 -6.49 7.69
CA VAL A 186 31.84 -5.25 6.95
C VAL A 186 32.79 -5.56 5.79
N SER A 187 32.40 -5.19 4.58
CA SER A 187 33.21 -5.37 3.38
C SER A 187 33.27 -4.06 2.57
N GLY A 188 34.33 -3.90 1.76
CA GLY A 188 34.56 -2.66 1.00
C GLY A 188 35.51 -1.71 1.71
N LYS A 189 35.60 -0.46 1.21
CA LYS A 189 36.62 0.50 1.65
C LYS A 189 36.10 1.34 2.83
N CYS A 190 36.78 1.22 3.99
CA CYS A 190 36.52 2.06 5.15
C CYS A 190 37.75 2.12 6.07
N GLU A 191 38.29 3.31 6.36
CA GLU A 191 39.43 3.48 7.26
C GLU A 191 39.03 3.30 8.73
N SER A 192 37.89 3.84 9.11
CA SER A 192 37.34 3.71 10.47
C SER A 192 35.82 3.86 10.44
N LEU A 193 35.16 2.99 11.17
CA LEU A 193 33.70 2.94 11.23
C LEU A 193 33.26 2.83 12.70
N LYS A 194 32.45 3.76 13.19
CA LYS A 194 31.85 3.71 14.52
C LYS A 194 30.40 3.28 14.43
N ILE A 195 30.08 2.14 15.03
CA ILE A 195 28.75 1.54 15.06
C ILE A 195 28.16 1.64 16.47
N LEU A 196 26.97 2.22 16.59
CA LEU A 196 26.27 2.41 17.85
C LEU A 196 25.90 1.07 18.49
N VAL A 197 26.16 0.96 19.79
CA VAL A 197 25.72 -0.13 20.66
C VAL A 197 24.61 0.34 21.58
N SER A 198 24.87 1.39 22.35
CA SER A 198 23.88 1.98 23.26
C SER A 198 23.97 3.50 23.27
N ALA A 199 22.82 4.15 23.19
CA ALA A 199 22.65 5.58 23.28
C ALA A 199 21.85 6.00 24.53
N ASP A 200 21.67 5.11 25.52
CA ASP A 200 20.93 5.45 26.73
C ASP A 200 21.77 6.36 27.61
N PRO A 201 21.40 7.65 27.77
CA PRO A 201 22.17 8.60 28.57
C PRO A 201 22.10 8.31 30.09
N LYS A 202 21.23 7.40 30.51
CA LYS A 202 21.07 7.00 31.92
C LYS A 202 22.04 5.90 32.32
N ILE A 203 22.73 5.29 31.37
CA ILE A 203 23.69 4.22 31.65
C ILE A 203 25.09 4.79 31.63
N ASN A 204 25.76 4.69 32.77
CA ASN A 204 27.18 4.94 32.82
C ASN A 204 27.94 3.64 32.56
N TRP A 205 28.54 3.57 31.37
CA TRP A 205 29.28 2.40 30.95
C TRP A 205 30.71 2.38 31.51
N GLU A 206 31.11 1.26 32.08
CA GLU A 206 32.50 0.95 32.41
C GLU A 206 33.01 -0.08 31.38
N ILE A 207 34.19 0.17 30.79
CA ILE A 207 34.74 -0.71 29.75
C ILE A 207 35.97 -1.40 30.34
N GLU A 208 36.01 -2.71 30.20
CA GLU A 208 37.14 -3.54 30.60
C GLU A 208 37.62 -4.36 29.40
N ASN A 209 38.92 -4.57 29.28
CA ASN A 209 39.57 -5.33 28.23
C ASN A 209 40.36 -6.48 28.88
N ASP A 210 40.05 -7.70 28.48
CA ASP A 210 40.75 -8.92 28.87
C ASP A 210 41.30 -9.62 27.63
N GLY A 211 42.46 -9.17 27.18
CA GLY A 211 43.23 -9.77 26.08
C GLY A 211 42.46 -10.00 24.77
N ASN A 212 41.57 -10.96 24.74
CA ASN A 212 40.75 -11.34 23.59
C ASN A 212 39.32 -10.76 23.58
N PHE A 213 38.89 -10.16 24.66
CA PHE A 213 37.52 -9.67 24.82
C PHE A 213 37.52 -8.23 25.36
N SER A 214 36.64 -7.43 24.80
CA SER A 214 36.24 -6.15 25.38
C SER A 214 34.81 -6.27 25.88
N TYR A 215 34.53 -5.88 27.12
CA TYR A 215 33.16 -5.82 27.62
C TYR A 215 32.88 -4.47 28.27
N ALA A 216 31.61 -4.08 28.18
CA ALA A 216 31.11 -2.89 28.88
C ALA A 216 30.04 -3.31 29.87
N ARG A 217 30.11 -2.74 31.09
CA ARG A 217 29.15 -2.92 32.15
C ARG A 217 28.45 -1.60 32.45
N GLY A 218 27.10 -1.64 32.53
CA GLY A 218 26.32 -0.46 32.90
C GLY A 218 25.22 -0.78 33.90
N GLU A 219 25.03 0.05 34.93
CA GLU A 219 23.95 -0.13 35.90
C GLU A 219 22.63 0.48 35.42
N VAL A 220 21.55 -0.28 35.55
CA VAL A 220 20.19 0.11 35.14
C VAL A 220 19.17 -0.29 36.20
N GLY A 221 18.77 0.64 37.08
CA GLY A 221 17.86 0.36 38.19
C GLY A 221 18.41 -0.75 39.09
N ASP A 222 17.65 -1.84 39.27
CA ASP A 222 18.07 -2.97 40.13
C ASP A 222 18.92 -4.02 39.36
N GLY A 223 19.32 -3.74 38.12
CA GLY A 223 20.07 -4.66 37.27
C GLY A 223 21.29 -4.05 36.61
N VAL A 224 22.09 -4.89 35.99
CA VAL A 224 23.27 -4.53 35.23
C VAL A 224 23.05 -4.95 33.77
N GLU A 225 23.27 -4.03 32.82
CA GLU A 225 23.41 -4.37 31.41
C GLU A 225 24.88 -4.68 31.14
N ILE A 226 25.14 -5.80 30.50
CA ILE A 226 26.47 -6.20 30.07
C ILE A 226 26.48 -6.26 28.58
N VAL A 227 27.45 -5.62 27.95
CA VAL A 227 27.72 -5.71 26.53
C VAL A 227 29.10 -6.34 26.36
N LEU A 228 29.15 -7.42 25.61
CA LEU A 228 30.38 -8.12 25.28
C LEU A 228 30.70 -7.89 23.79
N GLY A 229 31.90 -7.41 23.51
CA GLY A 229 32.45 -7.34 22.16
C GLY A 229 33.55 -8.39 22.00
N VAL A 230 33.44 -9.22 20.97
CA VAL A 230 34.44 -10.26 20.67
C VAL A 230 35.06 -9.96 19.34
N GLN A 231 36.32 -9.59 19.27
CA GLN A 231 37.34 -9.86 18.28
C GLN A 231 38.40 -8.79 17.93
N CYS A 232 39.40 -9.21 17.21
CA CYS A 232 40.73 -8.64 17.05
C CYS A 232 40.87 -7.26 16.38
N ASN A 233 39.81 -6.66 15.81
CA ASN A 233 39.89 -5.35 15.15
C ASN A 233 38.77 -4.40 15.63
N PHE A 234 38.24 -4.65 16.80
CA PHE A 234 37.15 -3.90 17.40
C PHE A 234 37.56 -3.39 18.78
N SER A 235 37.30 -2.14 19.02
CA SER A 235 37.34 -1.58 20.37
C SER A 235 35.92 -1.18 20.78
N LEU A 236 35.51 -1.51 22.00
CA LEU A 236 34.41 -0.85 22.65
C LEU A 236 34.93 0.51 23.19
N GLU A 237 34.22 1.56 22.83
CA GLU A 237 34.56 2.93 23.22
C GLU A 237 33.32 3.65 23.74
N LYS A 238 33.54 4.67 24.60
CA LYS A 238 32.47 5.52 25.13
C LYS A 238 32.81 6.99 24.97
N GLU A 239 31.88 7.75 24.35
CA GLU A 239 31.91 9.21 24.35
C GLU A 239 30.44 9.66 24.23
N GLY A 240 29.77 9.78 25.40
CA GLY A 240 28.33 10.01 25.46
C GLY A 240 27.47 8.83 24.98
N HIS A 241 28.03 7.91 24.23
CA HIS A 241 27.41 6.69 23.72
C HIS A 241 28.39 5.52 23.81
N LEU A 242 27.86 4.30 23.96
CA LEU A 242 28.66 3.09 23.79
C LEU A 242 28.65 2.69 22.32
N TYR A 243 29.80 2.53 21.72
CA TYR A 243 29.95 2.16 20.31
C TYR A 243 31.15 1.24 20.08
N VAL A 244 31.12 0.59 18.91
CA VAL A 244 32.21 -0.25 18.43
C VAL A 244 32.92 0.50 17.30
N THR A 245 34.25 0.58 17.38
CA THR A 245 35.10 1.08 16.30
C THR A 245 35.68 -0.08 15.50
N VAL A 246 35.46 -0.05 14.19
CA VAL A 246 36.04 -0.98 13.19
C VAL A 246 37.10 -0.23 12.41
N GLN A 247 38.33 -0.73 12.36
CA GLN A 247 39.44 -0.06 11.68
C GLN A 247 39.97 -0.89 10.51
N ASN A 248 40.45 -0.22 9.45
CA ASN A 248 41.19 -0.81 8.33
C ASN A 248 40.46 -1.93 7.57
N VAL A 249 39.22 -1.69 7.15
CA VAL A 249 38.38 -2.70 6.48
C VAL A 249 38.95 -3.19 5.15
N GLU A 250 39.77 -2.41 4.40
CA GLU A 250 40.42 -2.85 3.17
C GLU A 250 41.38 -4.04 3.36
N LYS A 251 41.99 -4.17 4.53
CA LYS A 251 42.93 -5.28 4.86
C LYS A 251 42.21 -6.48 5.46
N ILE A 252 40.95 -6.30 5.85
CA ILE A 252 40.15 -7.36 6.43
C ILE A 252 39.31 -7.97 5.29
N LYS A 253 39.93 -8.74 4.41
CA LYS A 253 39.26 -10.00 4.02
C LYS A 253 39.21 -10.77 5.34
N VAL A 254 38.20 -10.46 6.17
CA VAL A 254 37.91 -11.25 7.36
C VAL A 254 37.45 -12.60 6.86
N GLN A 255 38.40 -13.47 6.57
CA GLN A 255 38.13 -14.87 6.48
C GLN A 255 37.61 -15.28 7.87
N GLY A 256 36.30 -15.22 8.03
CA GLY A 256 35.63 -16.17 8.87
C GLY A 256 35.33 -15.82 10.33
N PHE A 257 35.35 -14.55 10.80
CA PHE A 257 34.90 -14.30 12.15
C PHE A 257 33.91 -13.13 12.23
N PRO A 258 32.58 -13.42 12.30
CA PRO A 258 31.57 -12.39 12.54
C PRO A 258 31.81 -11.74 13.90
N THR A 259 31.70 -10.43 13.97
CA THR A 259 31.74 -9.71 15.24
C THR A 259 30.46 -9.94 16.02
N PHE A 260 30.59 -10.29 17.27
CA PHE A 260 29.47 -10.49 18.17
C PHE A 260 29.33 -9.28 19.08
N LEU A 261 28.12 -8.71 19.16
CA LEU A 261 27.71 -7.81 20.22
C LEU A 261 26.59 -8.49 20.99
N VAL A 262 26.76 -8.62 22.29
CA VAL A 262 25.88 -9.39 23.14
C VAL A 262 25.31 -8.48 24.22
N PHE A 263 23.99 -8.45 24.34
CA PHE A 263 23.30 -7.73 25.40
C PHE A 263 22.72 -8.74 26.39
N ALA A 264 23.00 -8.57 27.67
CA ALA A 264 22.39 -9.35 28.72
C ALA A 264 21.98 -8.44 29.87
N LYS A 265 20.80 -8.66 30.42
CA LYS A 265 20.38 -8.03 31.69
C LYS A 265 20.49 -9.05 32.77
N THR A 266 21.35 -8.79 33.75
CA THR A 266 21.62 -9.67 34.90
C THR A 266 21.24 -9.01 36.22
N PRO A 267 20.92 -9.77 37.27
CA PRO A 267 20.81 -9.21 38.62
C PRO A 267 22.13 -8.53 39.07
N LYS A 268 22.02 -7.47 39.85
CA LYS A 268 23.16 -6.65 40.33
C LYS A 268 24.26 -7.44 41.07
N LEU A 269 23.90 -8.61 41.59
CA LEU A 269 24.80 -9.49 42.38
C LEU A 269 25.61 -10.49 41.53
N TRP A 270 25.42 -10.51 40.19
CA TRP A 270 26.14 -11.43 39.35
C TRP A 270 27.52 -10.88 38.97
N ASP A 271 28.55 -11.71 39.20
CA ASP A 271 29.90 -11.43 38.75
C ASP A 271 29.99 -11.42 37.23
N PRO A 272 30.45 -10.34 36.57
CA PRO A 272 30.70 -10.31 35.15
C PRO A 272 31.59 -11.43 34.63
N LEU A 273 32.58 -11.85 35.42
CA LEU A 273 33.46 -12.96 35.09
C LEU A 273 32.72 -14.30 35.02
N PHE A 274 31.71 -14.49 35.85
CA PHE A 274 30.86 -15.68 35.78
C PHE A 274 30.03 -15.69 34.49
N PHE A 275 29.53 -14.51 34.09
CA PHE A 275 28.79 -14.35 32.80
C PHE A 275 29.71 -14.62 31.60
N LEU A 276 30.93 -14.07 31.60
CA LEU A 276 31.93 -14.27 30.56
C LEU A 276 32.33 -15.75 30.46
N LYS A 277 32.53 -16.39 31.62
CA LYS A 277 32.85 -17.83 31.65
C LYS A 277 31.67 -18.68 31.14
N ALA A 278 30.46 -18.42 31.58
CA ALA A 278 29.26 -19.15 31.11
C ALA A 278 28.99 -18.91 29.63
N PHE A 279 29.32 -17.75 29.09
CA PHE A 279 29.24 -17.42 27.68
C PHE A 279 30.37 -18.08 26.90
N SER A 280 31.62 -18.08 27.42
CA SER A 280 32.76 -18.79 26.84
C SER A 280 32.48 -20.31 26.79
N ASP A 281 32.07 -20.90 27.92
CA ASP A 281 31.75 -22.31 28.00
C ASP A 281 30.62 -22.69 27.02
N TYR A 282 29.59 -21.81 26.89
CA TYR A 282 28.51 -22.01 25.91
C TYR A 282 29.01 -21.91 24.46
N ILE A 283 29.92 -20.97 24.18
CA ILE A 283 30.56 -20.84 22.86
C ILE A 283 31.42 -22.08 22.60
N ASP A 284 32.22 -22.52 23.55
CA ASP A 284 33.10 -23.69 23.41
C ASP A 284 32.29 -24.99 23.22
N ASP A 285 31.18 -25.16 23.96
CA ASP A 285 30.31 -26.34 23.90
C ASP A 285 29.45 -26.38 22.63
N ASN A 286 28.93 -25.24 22.18
CA ASN A 286 27.99 -25.16 21.07
C ASN A 286 28.62 -24.63 19.79
N LEU A 287 29.81 -23.99 19.90
CA LEU A 287 30.57 -23.41 18.81
C LEU A 287 32.03 -23.88 18.99
N PRO A 288 32.38 -25.14 18.59
CA PRO A 288 33.74 -25.64 18.74
C PRO A 288 34.72 -24.70 18.06
N LEU A 289 35.47 -23.94 18.85
CA LEU A 289 36.49 -22.99 18.41
C LEU A 289 37.72 -23.67 17.75
N ASN A 290 37.73 -24.99 17.67
CA ASN A 290 38.74 -25.75 17.01
C ASN A 290 38.62 -25.64 15.47
N ASN A 291 39.48 -24.84 14.86
CA ASN A 291 39.95 -24.77 13.48
C ASN A 291 39.00 -25.05 12.30
N ASN A 292 37.74 -25.41 12.52
CA ASN A 292 36.72 -25.69 11.49
C ASN A 292 35.53 -24.73 11.49
N LEU A 293 35.57 -23.64 12.23
CA LEU A 293 34.50 -22.61 12.28
C LEU A 293 34.31 -21.84 10.97
N GLN A 294 35.27 -21.89 10.06
CA GLN A 294 35.23 -21.20 8.79
C GLN A 294 34.04 -21.57 7.89
N GLY A 295 33.39 -22.72 8.11
CA GLY A 295 32.29 -23.18 7.27
C GLY A 295 30.88 -23.00 7.84
N LYS A 296 30.71 -22.83 9.17
CA LYS A 296 29.36 -22.81 9.80
C LYS A 296 28.77 -21.43 10.09
N TRP A 297 29.55 -20.35 10.03
CA TRP A 297 29.15 -19.02 10.52
C TRP A 297 29.38 -17.88 9.52
N ASN A 298 29.55 -18.18 8.26
CA ASN A 298 29.66 -17.19 7.21
C ASN A 298 28.29 -16.50 7.00
N LEU A 299 28.21 -15.19 7.16
CA LEU A 299 26.99 -14.43 6.88
C LEU A 299 26.62 -14.47 5.40
N GLU A 300 27.61 -14.59 4.50
CA GLU A 300 27.32 -14.78 3.08
C GLU A 300 26.46 -16.03 2.83
N ASP A 301 26.67 -17.11 3.59
CA ASP A 301 25.85 -18.33 3.47
C ASP A 301 24.40 -18.07 3.89
N ALA A 302 24.17 -17.19 4.85
CA ALA A 302 22.83 -16.78 5.27
C ALA A 302 22.13 -15.84 4.27
N THR A 303 22.87 -15.29 3.29
CA THR A 303 22.29 -14.53 2.18
C THR A 303 21.89 -15.41 0.99
N LYS A 304 22.23 -16.70 1.03
CA LYS A 304 21.78 -17.69 0.04
C LYS A 304 20.31 -18.05 0.28
N PRO A 305 19.59 -18.50 -0.75
CA PRO A 305 18.23 -19.00 -0.59
C PRO A 305 18.16 -20.13 0.44
N GLY A 306 17.12 -20.09 1.26
CA GLY A 306 16.76 -21.18 2.18
C GLY A 306 15.75 -22.16 1.57
N PRO A 307 15.36 -23.20 2.30
CA PRO A 307 14.27 -24.07 1.88
C PRO A 307 12.91 -23.35 2.01
N PRO A 308 11.89 -23.75 1.21
CA PRO A 308 10.57 -23.18 1.28
C PRO A 308 9.93 -23.38 2.68
N ARG A 309 9.24 -22.36 3.16
CA ARG A 309 8.71 -22.27 4.55
C ARG A 309 7.21 -22.53 4.64
N TRP A 310 6.48 -22.29 3.55
CA TRP A 310 5.02 -22.20 3.61
C TRP A 310 4.30 -23.47 3.16
N GLY A 311 5.05 -24.48 2.72
CA GLY A 311 4.52 -25.77 2.29
C GLY A 311 3.78 -25.71 0.95
N GLU A 312 2.94 -26.71 0.71
CA GLU A 312 2.24 -26.85 -0.57
C GLU A 312 1.21 -25.74 -0.84
N PRO A 313 1.03 -25.34 -2.12
CA PRO A 313 0.02 -24.35 -2.50
C PRO A 313 -1.40 -24.78 -2.10
N ILE A 314 -2.19 -23.82 -1.64
CA ILE A 314 -3.60 -24.02 -1.32
C ILE A 314 -4.41 -24.05 -2.61
N ILE A 315 -5.16 -25.12 -2.85
CA ILE A 315 -5.99 -25.28 -4.06
C ILE A 315 -7.41 -24.80 -3.76
N THR A 316 -7.92 -23.90 -4.61
CA THR A 316 -9.31 -23.43 -4.55
C THR A 316 -10.02 -23.66 -5.86
N LYS A 317 -11.35 -23.80 -5.79
CA LYS A 317 -12.21 -23.87 -6.97
C LYS A 317 -12.93 -22.53 -7.12
N GLY A 318 -12.76 -21.88 -8.28
CA GLY A 318 -13.44 -20.64 -8.58
C GLY A 318 -14.87 -20.85 -9.11
N ILE A 319 -15.54 -19.73 -9.39
CA ILE A 319 -16.91 -19.69 -9.91
C ILE A 319 -16.90 -18.88 -11.19
N VAL A 320 -17.26 -19.53 -12.31
CA VAL A 320 -17.41 -18.88 -13.61
C VAL A 320 -18.83 -18.33 -13.75
N ASP A 321 -18.94 -17.02 -13.98
CA ASP A 321 -20.22 -16.35 -14.21
C ASP A 321 -20.78 -16.70 -15.60
N LYS A 322 -21.98 -17.27 -15.63
CA LYS A 322 -22.68 -17.72 -16.85
C LYS A 322 -23.76 -16.75 -17.30
N ARG A 323 -23.91 -15.59 -16.65
CA ARG A 323 -24.93 -14.61 -17.01
C ARG A 323 -24.68 -14.04 -18.41
N LYS A 324 -25.74 -13.89 -19.19
CA LYS A 324 -25.74 -13.24 -20.52
C LYS A 324 -25.83 -11.72 -20.36
N THR A 325 -24.77 -11.12 -19.89
CA THR A 325 -24.61 -9.66 -19.71
C THR A 325 -23.32 -9.22 -20.38
N ALA A 326 -23.18 -7.95 -20.74
CA ALA A 326 -21.98 -7.44 -21.40
C ALA A 326 -20.69 -7.72 -20.59
N PHE A 327 -20.81 -7.75 -19.27
CA PHE A 327 -19.70 -8.08 -18.37
C PHE A 327 -20.10 -9.24 -17.46
N ALA A 328 -19.36 -10.34 -17.55
CA ALA A 328 -19.46 -11.47 -16.64
C ALA A 328 -18.32 -11.35 -15.60
N ILE A 329 -18.64 -11.54 -14.31
CA ILE A 329 -17.69 -11.40 -13.22
C ILE A 329 -17.47 -12.76 -12.57
N ASP A 330 -16.37 -13.41 -12.95
CA ASP A 330 -15.95 -14.67 -12.34
C ASP A 330 -15.29 -14.43 -10.98
N THR A 331 -15.43 -15.39 -10.08
CA THR A 331 -14.79 -15.35 -8.76
C THR A 331 -13.64 -16.35 -8.70
N ILE A 332 -12.43 -15.86 -8.51
CA ILE A 332 -11.28 -16.66 -8.13
C ILE A 332 -11.32 -16.78 -6.60
N THR A 333 -11.70 -17.97 -6.13
CA THR A 333 -11.95 -18.15 -4.69
C THR A 333 -10.68 -17.91 -3.88
N VAL A 334 -10.74 -16.92 -3.02
CA VAL A 334 -9.66 -16.56 -2.09
C VAL A 334 -9.66 -17.53 -0.90
N PRO A 335 -8.50 -18.06 -0.47
CA PRO A 335 -8.42 -18.97 0.65
C PRO A 335 -8.54 -18.23 2.00
N TYR A 336 -9.75 -17.77 2.35
CA TYR A 336 -10.00 -17.04 3.61
C TYR A 336 -9.67 -17.88 4.86
N LYS A 337 -9.91 -19.18 4.79
CA LYS A 337 -9.44 -20.16 5.78
C LYS A 337 -8.20 -20.83 5.22
N ASN A 338 -7.07 -20.60 5.85
CA ASN A 338 -5.78 -21.11 5.41
C ASN A 338 -4.92 -21.53 6.61
N PRO A 339 -3.92 -22.42 6.41
CA PRO A 339 -3.11 -22.99 7.52
C PRO A 339 -2.21 -21.95 8.21
N HIS A 340 -2.08 -20.76 7.62
CA HIS A 340 -1.25 -19.70 8.16
C HIS A 340 -2.04 -18.69 9.00
N ASN A 341 -3.36 -18.79 9.08
CA ASN A 341 -4.27 -17.78 9.62
C ASN A 341 -4.04 -16.39 8.97
N ALA A 342 -3.51 -16.38 7.75
CA ALA A 342 -3.25 -15.15 7.00
C ALA A 342 -4.57 -14.46 6.66
N LEU A 343 -4.62 -13.15 6.88
CA LEU A 343 -5.81 -12.35 6.60
C LEU A 343 -5.82 -11.93 5.13
N MET A 344 -6.83 -12.38 4.40
CA MET A 344 -6.92 -12.23 2.95
C MET A 344 -7.62 -10.92 2.53
N PHE A 345 -7.21 -9.79 3.10
CA PHE A 345 -7.61 -8.45 2.67
C PHE A 345 -6.75 -8.04 1.47
N THR A 346 -7.15 -8.48 0.28
CA THR A 346 -6.39 -8.27 -0.97
C THR A 346 -6.42 -6.80 -1.40
N THR A 347 -5.28 -6.25 -1.81
CA THR A 347 -5.13 -4.80 -2.03
C THR A 347 -4.59 -4.43 -3.40
N GLY A 348 -3.68 -5.22 -3.95
CA GLY A 348 -3.07 -5.00 -5.25
C GLY A 348 -2.70 -6.32 -5.91
N HIS A 349 -2.61 -6.31 -7.23
CA HIS A 349 -2.16 -7.47 -8.00
C HIS A 349 -1.56 -7.04 -9.33
N ASP A 350 -0.75 -7.90 -9.91
CA ASP A 350 -0.29 -7.79 -11.29
C ASP A 350 0.13 -9.16 -11.82
N PHE A 351 0.48 -9.25 -13.09
CA PHE A 351 0.76 -10.49 -13.79
C PHE A 351 2.19 -10.54 -14.30
N ALA A 352 2.83 -11.69 -14.14
CA ALA A 352 4.06 -12.03 -14.84
C ALA A 352 3.74 -12.37 -16.33
N SER A 353 4.76 -12.36 -17.16
CA SER A 353 4.65 -12.63 -18.61
C SER A 353 4.07 -14.01 -18.93
N ASN A 354 4.28 -14.99 -18.06
CA ASN A 354 3.72 -16.34 -18.15
C ASN A 354 2.24 -16.42 -17.74
N GLY A 355 1.67 -15.32 -17.20
CA GLY A 355 0.27 -15.22 -16.73
C GLY A 355 0.07 -15.57 -15.25
N ASP A 356 1.12 -15.87 -14.49
CA ASP A 356 1.03 -16.01 -13.04
C ASP A 356 0.64 -14.68 -12.41
N CYS A 357 -0.29 -14.71 -11.45
CA CYS A 357 -0.77 -13.53 -10.77
C CYS A 357 -0.10 -13.41 -9.39
N TYR A 358 0.42 -12.23 -9.07
CA TYR A 358 0.89 -11.90 -7.73
C TYR A 358 -0.10 -10.97 -7.06
N VAL A 359 -0.52 -11.31 -5.83
CA VAL A 359 -1.54 -10.57 -5.07
C VAL A 359 -0.99 -10.21 -3.71
N CYS A 360 -0.98 -8.92 -3.35
CA CYS A 360 -0.61 -8.50 -2.01
C CYS A 360 -1.84 -8.29 -1.11
N THR A 361 -1.63 -8.41 0.21
CA THR A 361 -2.65 -8.20 1.24
C THR A 361 -2.25 -7.07 2.17
N ALA A 362 -3.23 -6.39 2.77
CA ALA A 362 -3.01 -5.30 3.70
C ALA A 362 -2.22 -5.71 4.96
N HIS A 363 -2.11 -7.00 5.24
CA HIS A 363 -1.45 -7.55 6.43
C HIS A 363 -0.01 -8.05 6.18
N GLY A 364 0.55 -7.73 5.00
CA GLY A 364 1.97 -7.94 4.75
C GLY A 364 2.34 -9.13 3.89
N ASP A 365 1.39 -9.85 3.34
CA ASP A 365 1.65 -11.01 2.50
C ASP A 365 1.63 -10.67 1.02
N VAL A 366 2.40 -11.42 0.24
CA VAL A 366 2.26 -11.56 -1.21
C VAL A 366 2.00 -13.03 -1.53
N TRP A 367 0.99 -13.27 -2.36
CA TRP A 367 0.59 -14.59 -2.81
C TRP A 367 0.83 -14.74 -4.30
N LYS A 368 1.49 -15.83 -4.72
CA LYS A 368 1.58 -16.25 -6.11
C LYS A 368 0.36 -17.11 -6.42
N VAL A 369 -0.40 -16.72 -7.44
CA VAL A 369 -1.66 -17.39 -7.84
C VAL A 369 -1.50 -17.93 -9.24
N THR A 370 -1.57 -19.25 -9.37
CA THR A 370 -1.38 -19.97 -10.65
C THR A 370 -2.58 -20.84 -10.98
N GLY A 371 -2.65 -21.37 -12.20
CA GLY A 371 -3.76 -22.23 -12.61
C GLY A 371 -5.06 -21.45 -12.86
N ILE A 372 -4.97 -20.16 -13.18
CA ILE A 372 -6.12 -19.34 -13.59
C ILE A 372 -6.44 -19.65 -15.06
N ASP A 373 -7.30 -20.64 -15.28
CA ASP A 373 -7.80 -21.05 -16.59
C ASP A 373 -9.25 -20.56 -16.85
N ALA A 374 -9.83 -20.98 -17.96
CA ALA A 374 -11.20 -20.63 -18.31
C ALA A 374 -12.23 -21.16 -17.30
N GLU A 375 -11.99 -22.32 -16.70
CA GLU A 375 -12.92 -23.06 -15.87
C GLU A 375 -12.71 -22.83 -14.36
N LEU A 376 -11.55 -22.33 -13.95
CA LEU A 376 -11.16 -22.05 -12.55
C LEU A 376 -11.29 -23.26 -11.64
N LYS A 377 -11.02 -24.48 -12.16
CA LYS A 377 -11.23 -25.72 -11.38
C LYS A 377 -10.22 -25.93 -10.27
N ALA A 378 -8.97 -25.49 -10.46
CA ALA A 378 -7.85 -25.76 -9.56
C ALA A 378 -6.88 -24.57 -9.52
N VAL A 379 -7.32 -23.47 -8.92
CA VAL A 379 -6.47 -22.30 -8.72
C VAL A 379 -5.58 -22.53 -7.49
N LYS A 380 -4.29 -22.36 -7.68
CA LYS A 380 -3.27 -22.60 -6.66
C LYS A 380 -2.80 -21.28 -6.07
N TRP A 381 -2.81 -21.18 -4.74
CA TRP A 381 -2.33 -20.03 -3.97
C TRP A 381 -1.11 -20.42 -3.18
N HIS A 382 0.04 -19.87 -3.50
CA HIS A 382 1.29 -20.07 -2.77
C HIS A 382 1.69 -18.76 -2.07
N ARG A 383 2.08 -18.86 -0.78
CA ARG A 383 2.45 -17.70 0.02
C ARG A 383 3.88 -17.30 -0.32
N PHE A 384 4.04 -16.34 -1.24
CA PHE A 384 5.31 -15.95 -1.85
C PHE A 384 6.21 -15.12 -0.91
N ALA A 385 5.62 -14.15 -0.19
CA ALA A 385 6.36 -13.27 0.73
C ALA A 385 5.48 -12.87 1.90
N THR A 386 6.11 -12.52 3.04
CA THR A 386 5.42 -12.11 4.28
C THR A 386 6.18 -10.98 4.96
N GLY A 387 5.57 -10.36 5.98
CA GLY A 387 6.24 -9.41 6.86
C GLY A 387 6.36 -7.99 6.31
N LEU A 388 5.77 -7.69 5.17
CA LEU A 388 5.78 -6.34 4.58
C LEU A 388 4.87 -5.37 5.36
N TYR A 389 5.23 -4.09 5.38
CA TYR A 389 4.46 -3.07 6.10
C TYR A 389 3.27 -2.57 5.28
N GLN A 390 2.11 -3.18 5.49
CA GLN A 390 0.81 -2.78 4.93
C GLN A 390 0.85 -2.52 3.42
N PRO A 391 1.10 -3.53 2.58
CA PRO A 391 1.09 -3.41 1.13
C PRO A 391 -0.27 -2.97 0.59
N LEU A 392 -0.32 -1.87 -0.19
CA LEU A 392 -1.52 -1.38 -0.86
C LEU A 392 -1.32 -1.15 -2.37
N GLY A 393 -0.23 -1.64 -2.92
CA GLY A 393 0.07 -1.62 -4.34
C GLY A 393 1.10 -2.68 -4.72
N LEU A 394 0.96 -3.24 -5.92
CA LEU A 394 1.88 -4.23 -6.48
C LEU A 394 1.99 -4.03 -7.99
N ARG A 395 3.21 -4.14 -8.51
CA ARG A 395 3.52 -4.17 -9.93
C ARG A 395 4.48 -5.29 -10.25
N VAL A 396 4.28 -5.91 -11.40
CA VAL A 396 5.26 -6.78 -12.03
C VAL A 396 5.82 -6.04 -13.26
N VAL A 397 7.11 -5.80 -13.27
CA VAL A 397 7.80 -5.08 -14.34
C VAL A 397 8.96 -5.93 -14.83
N LYS A 398 8.92 -6.40 -16.09
CA LYS A 398 9.91 -7.33 -16.64
C LYS A 398 10.09 -8.59 -15.77
N ASP A 399 8.96 -9.13 -15.30
CA ASP A 399 8.85 -10.27 -14.39
C ASP A 399 9.46 -10.08 -12.97
N GLU A 400 9.92 -8.88 -12.65
CA GLU A 400 10.34 -8.48 -11.31
C GLU A 400 9.16 -7.96 -10.50
N ILE A 401 9.07 -8.34 -9.23
CA ILE A 401 7.91 -8.07 -8.36
C ILE A 401 8.21 -6.89 -7.45
N TYR A 402 7.45 -5.81 -7.61
CA TYR A 402 7.55 -4.60 -6.79
C TYR A 402 6.30 -4.42 -5.94
N VAL A 403 6.50 -4.21 -4.64
CA VAL A 403 5.41 -4.05 -3.68
C VAL A 403 5.55 -2.72 -2.96
N LEU A 404 4.49 -1.92 -2.97
CA LEU A 404 4.42 -0.68 -2.22
C LEU A 404 3.93 -0.95 -0.81
N GLY A 405 4.83 -0.88 0.14
CA GLY A 405 4.55 -0.79 1.56
C GLY A 405 4.25 0.65 1.99
N ARG A 406 3.89 0.83 3.26
CA ARG A 406 3.77 2.16 3.84
C ARG A 406 5.14 2.87 3.95
N ASP A 407 6.19 2.09 4.13
CA ASP A 407 7.57 2.48 4.39
C ASP A 407 8.43 2.64 3.14
N GLN A 408 8.22 1.82 2.11
CA GLN A 408 9.12 1.72 0.95
C GLN A 408 8.45 1.02 -0.24
N ILE A 409 9.10 1.08 -1.40
CA ILE A 409 8.91 0.11 -2.48
C ILE A 409 9.92 -1.01 -2.27
N THR A 410 9.43 -2.23 -2.08
CA THR A 410 10.26 -3.43 -1.96
C THR A 410 10.25 -4.20 -3.27
N ARG A 411 11.43 -4.57 -3.80
CA ARG A 411 11.57 -5.55 -4.88
C ARG A 411 11.84 -6.91 -4.26
N LEU A 412 11.03 -7.90 -4.64
CA LEU A 412 11.09 -9.26 -4.10
C LEU A 412 11.81 -10.18 -5.07
N HIS A 413 12.79 -10.92 -4.56
CA HIS A 413 13.60 -11.86 -5.33
C HIS A 413 13.44 -13.28 -4.80
N ASP A 414 13.01 -14.18 -5.66
CA ASP A 414 13.05 -15.63 -5.50
C ASP A 414 14.29 -16.14 -6.25
N LYS A 415 15.39 -16.40 -5.53
CA LYS A 415 16.70 -16.66 -6.12
C LYS A 415 16.91 -18.12 -6.52
N ASN A 416 16.17 -19.04 -5.93
CA ASN A 416 16.24 -20.48 -6.19
C ASN A 416 15.03 -21.01 -6.97
N ASN A 417 14.04 -20.13 -7.27
CA ASN A 417 12.79 -20.45 -7.98
C ASN A 417 11.92 -21.50 -7.27
N ASP A 418 11.93 -21.50 -5.92
CA ASP A 418 11.07 -22.39 -5.13
C ASP A 418 9.66 -21.80 -4.89
N GLY A 419 9.41 -20.57 -5.33
CA GLY A 419 8.14 -19.87 -5.20
C GLY A 419 8.03 -19.02 -3.94
N GLU A 420 9.12 -18.78 -3.21
CA GLU A 420 9.20 -17.91 -2.05
C GLU A 420 10.32 -16.86 -2.21
N ALA A 421 10.09 -15.68 -1.65
CA ALA A 421 11.09 -14.62 -1.71
C ALA A 421 12.20 -14.83 -0.68
N ASP A 422 13.47 -14.77 -1.15
CA ASP A 422 14.69 -14.90 -0.36
C ASP A 422 15.31 -13.55 -0.02
N PHE A 423 15.16 -12.55 -0.91
CA PHE A 423 15.69 -11.22 -0.71
C PHE A 423 14.63 -10.16 -0.92
N TYR A 424 14.45 -9.33 0.09
CA TYR A 424 13.52 -8.21 0.14
C TYR A 424 14.34 -6.93 -0.03
N GLU A 425 14.54 -6.53 -1.27
CA GLU A 425 15.34 -5.35 -1.61
C GLU A 425 14.58 -4.07 -1.30
N ALA A 426 15.17 -3.16 -0.57
CA ALA A 426 14.67 -1.80 -0.40
C ALA A 426 14.92 -0.99 -1.68
N PHE A 427 14.09 -1.21 -2.71
CA PHE A 427 14.22 -0.57 -4.01
C PHE A 427 14.20 0.97 -3.90
N ASN A 428 13.30 1.50 -3.09
CA ASN A 428 13.33 2.91 -2.66
C ASN A 428 12.65 3.05 -1.30
N ASN A 429 13.37 3.54 -0.30
CA ASN A 429 12.89 3.79 1.07
C ASN A 429 12.88 5.28 1.46
N ASP A 430 12.94 6.20 0.48
CA ASP A 430 13.00 7.65 0.71
C ASP A 430 11.68 8.24 1.28
N ILE A 431 10.62 7.45 1.36
CA ILE A 431 9.30 7.91 1.85
C ILE A 431 9.44 8.38 3.31
N MET A 432 9.03 9.62 3.57
CA MET A 432 8.93 10.15 4.93
C MET A 432 7.56 9.84 5.51
N ILE A 433 7.49 9.04 6.58
CA ILE A 433 6.24 8.65 7.22
C ILE A 433 6.19 9.08 8.68
N GLY A 434 4.96 9.29 9.17
CA GLY A 434 4.67 9.52 10.58
C GLY A 434 3.96 8.31 11.21
N GLY A 435 3.62 8.43 12.49
CA GLY A 435 2.92 7.38 13.25
C GLY A 435 1.40 7.35 13.07
N GLY A 436 0.83 8.12 12.14
CA GLY A 436 -0.62 8.24 11.97
C GLY A 436 -1.27 6.96 11.41
N GLY A 437 -2.44 6.58 11.97
CA GLY A 437 -3.17 5.38 11.52
C GLY A 437 -3.64 5.42 10.08
N HIS A 438 -3.90 6.63 9.53
CA HIS A 438 -4.35 6.83 8.15
C HIS A 438 -3.23 7.23 7.16
N SER A 439 -1.97 7.04 7.50
CA SER A 439 -0.81 7.38 6.66
C SER A 439 -0.59 6.39 5.51
N TYR A 440 -1.64 6.01 4.79
CA TYR A 440 -1.55 5.01 3.73
C TYR A 440 -0.72 5.49 2.55
N ALA A 441 0.08 4.58 1.97
CA ALA A 441 0.65 4.69 0.63
C ALA A 441 -0.14 3.75 -0.28
N THR A 442 -0.82 4.28 -1.29
CA THR A 442 -1.78 3.51 -2.07
C THR A 442 -1.45 3.52 -3.55
N CYS A 443 -1.83 2.46 -4.24
CA CYS A 443 -1.54 2.21 -5.65
C CYS A 443 -0.03 2.07 -5.91
N LEU A 444 0.32 1.39 -6.95
CA LEU A 444 1.66 1.40 -7.55
C LEU A 444 1.47 1.27 -9.05
N GLU A 445 1.86 2.30 -9.78
CA GLU A 445 1.73 2.36 -11.23
C GLU A 445 3.07 2.66 -11.87
N THR A 446 3.20 2.35 -13.17
CA THR A 446 4.40 2.67 -13.92
C THR A 446 4.04 3.44 -15.20
N ASP A 447 4.89 4.42 -15.55
CA ASP A 447 4.81 5.09 -16.85
C ASP A 447 5.58 4.27 -17.93
N PRO A 448 5.44 4.62 -19.22
CA PRO A 448 6.18 3.94 -20.29
C PRO A 448 7.71 4.02 -20.17
N ALA A 449 8.25 4.96 -19.39
CA ALA A 449 9.68 5.06 -19.11
C ALA A 449 10.13 4.19 -17.93
N GLY A 450 9.19 3.48 -17.29
CA GLY A 450 9.45 2.59 -16.14
C GLY A 450 9.50 3.29 -14.80
N ASN A 451 9.21 4.59 -14.71
CA ASN A 451 9.13 5.26 -13.41
C ASN A 451 7.89 4.82 -12.65
N PHE A 452 8.02 4.69 -11.34
CA PHE A 452 6.94 4.28 -10.45
C PHE A 452 6.19 5.50 -9.89
N TYR A 453 4.86 5.38 -9.79
CA TYR A 453 3.99 6.40 -9.22
C TYR A 453 3.08 5.79 -8.17
N PHE A 454 2.89 6.52 -7.08
CA PHE A 454 1.94 6.19 -6.02
C PHE A 454 1.44 7.44 -5.32
N ILE A 455 0.38 7.29 -4.52
CA ILE A 455 -0.23 8.43 -3.85
C ILE A 455 -0.33 8.16 -2.35
N ARG A 456 -0.17 9.20 -1.54
CA ARG A 456 -0.23 9.09 -0.08
C ARG A 456 -1.35 9.89 0.53
N CYS A 457 -1.96 9.31 1.57
CA CYS A 457 -2.90 10.01 2.43
C CYS A 457 -2.22 11.15 3.18
N ALA A 458 -3.01 12.15 3.57
CA ALA A 458 -2.52 13.31 4.30
C ALA A 458 -2.00 12.93 5.69
N GLU A 459 -0.85 13.47 6.02
CA GLU A 459 -0.24 13.43 7.34
C GLU A 459 0.72 14.62 7.51
N GLY A 460 1.26 14.82 8.71
CA GLY A 460 2.15 15.94 9.03
C GLY A 460 3.54 15.90 8.39
N THR A 461 3.85 14.91 7.56
CA THR A 461 5.16 14.78 6.89
C THR A 461 5.17 15.48 5.52
N PRO A 462 6.36 15.78 4.96
CA PRO A 462 6.49 16.35 3.60
C PRO A 462 5.81 15.48 2.53
N HIS A 463 5.80 14.16 2.72
CA HIS A 463 5.22 13.20 1.78
C HIS A 463 3.76 12.82 2.09
N GLY A 464 3.08 13.52 3.01
CA GLY A 464 1.67 13.34 3.29
C GLY A 464 0.77 14.14 2.34
N GLY A 465 -0.25 13.50 1.75
CA GLY A 465 -1.23 14.12 0.87
C GLY A 465 -0.68 14.53 -0.50
N VAL A 466 0.18 13.70 -1.10
CA VAL A 466 0.90 14.00 -2.35
C VAL A 466 0.95 12.80 -3.29
N VAL A 467 1.07 13.07 -4.59
CA VAL A 467 1.48 12.09 -5.60
C VAL A 467 3.00 12.07 -5.64
N LEU A 468 3.58 10.88 -5.56
CA LEU A 468 5.02 10.62 -5.56
C LEU A 468 5.44 9.88 -6.82
N LYS A 469 6.65 10.19 -7.29
CA LYS A 469 7.33 9.51 -8.38
C LYS A 469 8.67 8.97 -7.89
N VAL A 470 8.97 7.72 -8.20
CA VAL A 470 10.29 7.10 -8.05
C VAL A 470 10.83 6.80 -9.44
N THR A 471 12.10 7.12 -9.70
CA THR A 471 12.77 6.80 -10.97
C THR A 471 12.83 5.30 -11.22
N ALA A 472 12.94 4.91 -12.49
CA ALA A 472 12.93 3.50 -12.92
C ALA A 472 14.04 2.64 -12.27
N ASP A 473 15.13 3.27 -11.87
CA ASP A 473 16.27 2.68 -11.16
C ASP A 473 16.13 2.69 -9.62
N GLY A 474 15.04 3.26 -9.09
CA GLY A 474 14.81 3.36 -7.65
C GLY A 474 15.61 4.47 -6.95
N SER A 475 16.50 5.18 -7.64
CA SER A 475 17.49 6.08 -7.01
C SER A 475 16.90 7.35 -6.42
N LYS A 476 15.79 7.87 -6.99
CA LYS A 476 15.24 9.18 -6.62
C LYS A 476 13.73 9.17 -6.46
N LEU A 477 13.29 9.71 -5.32
CA LEU A 477 11.88 10.00 -5.05
C LEU A 477 11.62 11.51 -5.20
N SER A 478 10.48 11.88 -5.79
CA SER A 478 10.07 13.28 -5.97
C SER A 478 8.56 13.47 -5.83
N VAL A 479 8.15 14.64 -5.34
CA VAL A 479 6.74 15.04 -5.27
C VAL A 479 6.30 15.56 -6.63
N VAL A 480 5.20 14.99 -7.16
CA VAL A 480 4.61 15.39 -8.44
C VAL A 480 3.50 16.41 -8.24
N ALA A 481 2.61 16.18 -7.28
CA ALA A 481 1.44 17.02 -7.02
C ALA A 481 1.02 16.94 -5.55
N THR A 482 0.27 17.93 -5.08
CA THR A 482 -0.09 18.12 -3.67
C THR A 482 -1.60 18.34 -3.49
N GLY A 483 -2.07 18.35 -2.25
CA GLY A 483 -3.45 18.72 -1.94
C GLY A 483 -4.42 17.56 -1.93
N PHE A 484 -3.98 16.36 -1.57
CA PHE A 484 -4.82 15.18 -1.39
C PHE A 484 -5.08 14.92 0.09
N ARG A 485 -6.29 14.45 0.38
CA ARG A 485 -6.75 14.14 1.74
C ARG A 485 -6.55 12.67 2.07
N ASN A 486 -7.32 11.82 1.42
CA ASN A 486 -7.35 10.37 1.69
C ASN A 486 -7.53 9.60 0.37
N PRO A 487 -6.61 9.80 -0.59
CA PRO A 487 -6.72 9.20 -1.90
C PRO A 487 -6.50 7.69 -1.84
N ASN A 488 -7.28 6.96 -2.63
CA ASN A 488 -7.09 5.51 -2.82
C ASN A 488 -7.11 5.12 -4.29
N GLY A 489 -7.15 6.07 -5.20
CA GLY A 489 -7.15 5.85 -6.64
C GLY A 489 -5.97 6.53 -7.31
N LEU A 490 -5.22 5.78 -8.12
CA LEU A 490 -4.25 6.30 -9.07
C LEU A 490 -4.21 5.36 -10.28
N GLY A 491 -4.04 5.91 -11.46
CA GLY A 491 -3.83 5.17 -12.69
C GLY A 491 -2.87 5.92 -13.61
N VAL A 492 -2.07 5.19 -14.39
CA VAL A 492 -1.20 5.75 -15.44
C VAL A 492 -1.64 5.20 -16.79
N GLY A 493 -2.00 6.09 -17.70
CA GLY A 493 -2.47 5.76 -19.04
C GLY A 493 -1.34 5.51 -20.03
N PRO A 494 -1.69 5.05 -21.25
CA PRO A 494 -0.73 4.66 -22.28
C PRO A 494 0.27 5.74 -22.68
N ASN A 495 -0.13 7.01 -22.55
CA ASN A 495 0.72 8.17 -22.91
C ASN A 495 1.32 8.85 -21.67
N GLY A 496 1.42 8.14 -20.56
CA GLY A 496 1.93 8.71 -19.30
C GLY A 496 0.95 9.66 -18.61
N VAL A 497 -0.32 9.73 -19.03
CA VAL A 497 -1.35 10.52 -18.36
C VAL A 497 -1.64 9.89 -17.00
N ILE A 498 -1.43 10.65 -15.93
CA ILE A 498 -1.70 10.21 -14.57
C ILE A 498 -3.09 10.68 -14.17
N THR A 499 -3.89 9.78 -13.62
CA THR A 499 -5.16 10.10 -12.95
C THR A 499 -5.06 9.74 -11.47
N ALA A 500 -5.80 10.46 -10.63
CA ALA A 500 -5.95 10.13 -9.23
C ALA A 500 -7.37 10.42 -8.76
N ALA A 501 -7.80 9.73 -7.71
CA ALA A 501 -9.10 9.98 -7.10
C ALA A 501 -8.96 10.11 -5.58
N ASP A 502 -9.65 11.12 -5.01
CA ASP A 502 -9.67 11.41 -3.58
C ASP A 502 -11.09 11.33 -3.04
N GLN A 503 -11.21 10.96 -1.77
CA GLN A 503 -12.48 10.73 -1.10
C GLN A 503 -13.05 12.03 -0.53
N GLN A 504 -14.38 12.14 -0.56
CA GLN A 504 -15.11 13.18 0.12
C GLN A 504 -14.64 13.39 1.57
N GLY A 505 -14.51 14.64 1.98
CA GLY A 505 -14.13 15.02 3.34
C GLY A 505 -13.90 16.52 3.48
N GLY A 506 -13.22 16.94 4.54
CA GLY A 506 -12.82 18.34 4.67
C GLY A 506 -12.02 18.79 3.46
N TRP A 507 -12.34 19.97 2.89
CA TRP A 507 -11.69 20.50 1.68
C TRP A 507 -11.82 19.62 0.41
N VAL A 508 -12.55 18.52 0.47
CA VAL A 508 -12.90 17.65 -0.65
C VAL A 508 -14.43 17.52 -0.68
N PRO A 509 -15.10 18.42 -1.40
CA PRO A 509 -16.56 18.53 -1.37
C PRO A 509 -17.33 17.27 -1.70
N GLU A 510 -16.84 16.52 -2.69
CA GLU A 510 -17.36 15.24 -3.15
C GLU A 510 -16.18 14.39 -3.66
N THR A 511 -16.38 13.09 -3.92
CA THR A 511 -15.38 12.24 -4.56
C THR A 511 -14.95 12.88 -5.89
N ARG A 512 -13.63 13.05 -6.06
CA ARG A 512 -13.08 13.69 -7.26
C ARG A 512 -12.16 12.74 -8.02
N LEU A 513 -12.26 12.80 -9.33
CA LEU A 513 -11.33 12.15 -10.26
C LEU A 513 -10.56 13.24 -11.01
N ASP A 514 -9.24 13.20 -10.87
CA ASP A 514 -8.33 14.22 -11.38
C ASP A 514 -7.44 13.70 -12.50
N VAL A 515 -7.04 14.59 -13.41
CA VAL A 515 -5.87 14.44 -14.27
C VAL A 515 -4.71 15.19 -13.62
N ILE A 516 -3.66 14.47 -13.27
CA ILE A 516 -2.55 15.01 -12.49
C ILE A 516 -1.57 15.77 -13.38
N ARG A 517 -1.23 16.99 -12.96
CA ARG A 517 -0.21 17.83 -13.56
C ARG A 517 0.95 18.04 -12.58
N PRO A 518 2.19 18.05 -13.04
CA PRO A 518 3.32 18.41 -12.18
C PRO A 518 3.12 19.80 -11.54
N GLY A 519 3.33 19.89 -10.21
CA GLY A 519 3.12 21.11 -9.43
C GLY A 519 1.66 21.45 -9.12
N GLY A 520 0.68 20.62 -9.53
CA GLY A 520 -0.73 20.84 -9.29
C GLY A 520 -1.11 20.80 -7.79
N PHE A 521 -2.21 21.50 -7.45
CA PHE A 521 -2.81 21.47 -6.12
C PHE A 521 -4.30 21.03 -6.21
N TYR A 522 -4.63 19.94 -5.54
CA TYR A 522 -5.92 19.25 -5.73
C TYR A 522 -6.93 19.46 -4.57
N GLY A 523 -6.77 20.53 -3.79
CA GLY A 523 -7.80 21.11 -2.96
C GLY A 523 -7.71 20.86 -1.47
N PHE A 524 -7.07 19.80 -0.98
CA PHE A 524 -6.97 19.57 0.45
C PHE A 524 -5.94 20.52 1.10
N MET A 525 -6.42 21.57 1.75
CA MET A 525 -5.60 22.65 2.31
C MET A 525 -4.51 22.18 3.27
N PRO A 526 -4.70 21.25 4.21
CA PRO A 526 -3.64 20.84 5.13
C PRO A 526 -2.42 20.22 4.43
N SER A 527 -2.53 19.77 3.18
CA SER A 527 -1.41 19.18 2.41
C SER A 527 -0.99 19.99 1.18
N HIS A 528 -1.21 21.31 1.17
CA HIS A 528 -0.83 22.15 0.02
C HIS A 528 0.68 22.24 -0.21
N LYS A 529 1.52 22.07 0.81
CA LYS A 529 3.01 22.09 0.76
C LYS A 529 3.63 23.33 0.10
N ARG A 530 2.91 24.44 0.06
CA ARG A 530 3.35 25.70 -0.55
C ARG A 530 3.69 26.73 0.53
N LYS A 531 4.60 27.66 0.24
CA LYS A 531 4.94 28.78 1.16
C LYS A 531 3.74 29.69 1.42
N VAL A 532 2.95 29.96 0.36
CA VAL A 532 1.72 30.74 0.44
C VAL A 532 0.54 29.79 0.23
N ALA A 533 -0.46 29.87 1.10
CA ALA A 533 -1.66 29.05 1.01
C ALA A 533 -2.42 29.39 -0.29
N PRO A 534 -2.81 28.38 -1.09
CA PRO A 534 -3.57 28.61 -2.32
C PRO A 534 -4.99 29.04 -2.00
N THR A 535 -5.54 29.92 -2.82
CA THR A 535 -6.93 30.40 -2.74
C THR A 535 -7.87 29.65 -3.68
N THR A 536 -7.34 28.76 -4.52
CA THR A 536 -8.08 27.95 -5.50
C THR A 536 -7.37 26.62 -5.68
N TYR A 537 -7.97 25.69 -6.40
CA TYR A 537 -7.45 24.36 -6.68
C TYR A 537 -7.58 24.02 -8.16
N ASP A 538 -6.79 23.05 -8.64
CA ASP A 538 -6.97 22.49 -9.97
C ASP A 538 -8.30 21.74 -10.05
N PRO A 539 -9.17 22.06 -11.04
CA PRO A 539 -10.48 21.44 -11.16
C PRO A 539 -10.33 19.95 -11.50
N PRO A 540 -11.16 19.07 -10.94
CA PRO A 540 -11.17 17.66 -11.31
C PRO A 540 -11.68 17.46 -12.73
N LEU A 541 -11.29 16.38 -13.37
CA LEU A 541 -11.93 15.89 -14.59
C LEU A 541 -13.42 15.67 -14.34
N MET A 542 -13.74 15.11 -13.16
CA MET A 542 -15.12 14.86 -12.75
C MET A 542 -15.26 14.88 -11.22
N TRP A 543 -16.32 15.51 -10.73
CA TRP A 543 -16.90 15.25 -9.42
C TRP A 543 -17.84 14.06 -9.54
N ILE A 544 -17.54 12.97 -8.83
CA ILE A 544 -18.34 11.74 -8.89
C ILE A 544 -19.36 11.77 -7.76
N PRO A 545 -20.67 11.89 -8.06
CA PRO A 545 -21.69 11.96 -7.02
C PRO A 545 -21.68 10.72 -6.11
N ARG A 546 -21.95 10.92 -4.83
CA ARG A 546 -21.93 9.88 -3.80
C ARG A 546 -22.81 8.67 -4.12
N VAL A 547 -23.85 8.85 -4.94
CA VAL A 547 -24.68 7.73 -5.43
C VAL A 547 -23.90 6.74 -6.29
N LEU A 548 -22.88 7.21 -7.01
CA LEU A 548 -22.00 6.38 -7.84
C LEU A 548 -20.78 5.91 -7.06
N ASP A 549 -20.17 6.80 -6.28
CA ASP A 549 -18.93 6.51 -5.56
C ASP A 549 -18.85 7.28 -4.25
N ASN A 550 -18.89 6.59 -3.13
CA ASN A 550 -18.71 7.17 -1.80
C ASN A 550 -17.29 6.99 -1.26
N SER A 551 -16.43 6.27 -1.98
CA SER A 551 -15.03 6.05 -1.64
C SER A 551 -14.29 5.50 -2.85
N ALA A 552 -13.36 6.28 -3.36
CA ALA A 552 -12.68 6.00 -4.61
C ALA A 552 -11.76 4.76 -4.56
N GLY A 553 -11.66 4.06 -5.67
CA GLY A 553 -10.64 3.06 -5.99
C GLY A 553 -9.72 3.52 -7.12
N GLY A 554 -8.95 2.59 -7.70
CA GLY A 554 -8.01 2.83 -8.78
C GLY A 554 -8.66 3.12 -10.12
N GLN A 555 -7.83 3.46 -11.11
CA GLN A 555 -8.23 3.63 -12.49
C GLN A 555 -7.40 2.72 -13.38
N VAL A 556 -8.00 2.26 -14.49
CA VAL A 556 -7.31 1.46 -15.50
C VAL A 556 -7.83 1.79 -16.89
N TRP A 557 -6.93 1.78 -17.88
CA TRP A 557 -7.33 1.93 -19.30
C TRP A 557 -7.57 0.57 -19.91
N VAL A 558 -8.68 0.45 -20.63
CA VAL A 558 -8.98 -0.73 -21.45
C VAL A 558 -7.96 -0.78 -22.59
N PRO A 559 -7.25 -1.90 -22.82
CA PRO A 559 -6.33 -2.01 -23.94
C PRO A 559 -7.04 -1.78 -25.28
N LYS A 560 -6.39 -1.08 -26.20
CA LYS A 560 -6.92 -0.88 -27.56
C LYS A 560 -7.27 -2.23 -28.21
N GLY A 561 -8.43 -2.29 -28.87
CA GLY A 561 -8.91 -3.51 -29.55
C GLY A 561 -9.48 -4.58 -28.60
N LYS A 562 -9.52 -4.33 -27.28
CA LYS A 562 -10.22 -5.18 -26.32
C LYS A 562 -11.54 -4.54 -25.89
N TRP A 563 -12.48 -5.32 -25.38
CA TRP A 563 -13.77 -4.89 -24.82
C TRP A 563 -14.66 -4.07 -25.79
N GLY A 564 -14.60 -4.38 -27.10
CA GLY A 564 -15.46 -3.77 -28.12
C GLY A 564 -15.43 -2.24 -28.09
N PRO A 565 -16.56 -1.55 -27.81
CA PRO A 565 -16.63 -0.10 -27.86
C PRO A 565 -15.85 0.62 -26.76
N LEU A 566 -15.38 -0.08 -25.73
CA LEU A 566 -14.60 0.50 -24.63
C LEU A 566 -13.09 0.45 -24.83
N GLY A 567 -12.60 -0.09 -25.96
CA GLY A 567 -11.16 -0.15 -26.23
C GLY A 567 -10.48 1.22 -26.24
N GLY A 568 -9.51 1.42 -25.35
CA GLY A 568 -8.79 2.69 -25.13
C GLY A 568 -9.46 3.62 -24.11
N GLU A 569 -10.62 3.26 -23.57
CA GLU A 569 -11.36 4.07 -22.60
C GLU A 569 -10.87 3.88 -21.16
N LEU A 570 -11.19 4.86 -20.31
CA LEU A 570 -10.82 4.89 -18.89
C LEU A 570 -11.92 4.25 -18.04
N LEU A 571 -11.53 3.33 -17.17
CA LEU A 571 -12.39 2.78 -16.11
C LEU A 571 -11.98 3.33 -14.75
N HIS A 572 -12.96 3.55 -13.89
CA HIS A 572 -12.81 3.92 -12.49
C HIS A 572 -13.50 2.89 -11.59
N PHE A 573 -12.87 2.54 -10.48
CA PHE A 573 -13.43 1.64 -9.48
C PHE A 573 -13.96 2.41 -8.28
N SER A 574 -15.15 2.03 -7.81
CA SER A 574 -15.64 2.48 -6.51
C SER A 574 -15.29 1.44 -5.44
N TYR A 575 -14.38 1.82 -4.55
CA TYR A 575 -14.06 1.05 -3.36
C TYR A 575 -15.29 0.92 -2.45
N GLY A 576 -15.99 2.03 -2.21
CA GLY A 576 -17.14 2.03 -1.31
C GLY A 576 -18.35 1.25 -1.84
N ARG A 577 -18.67 1.38 -3.12
CA ARG A 577 -19.83 0.71 -3.75
C ARG A 577 -19.52 -0.69 -4.28
N CYS A 578 -18.25 -1.09 -4.31
CA CYS A 578 -17.80 -2.36 -4.89
C CYS A 578 -18.20 -2.50 -6.37
N THR A 579 -18.03 -1.45 -7.16
CA THR A 579 -18.46 -1.37 -8.56
C THR A 579 -17.38 -0.81 -9.46
N MET A 580 -17.62 -0.83 -10.76
CA MET A 580 -16.79 -0.14 -11.76
C MET A 580 -17.64 0.74 -12.66
N MET A 581 -17.05 1.76 -13.24
CA MET A 581 -17.70 2.66 -14.19
C MET A 581 -16.76 3.06 -15.32
N HIS A 582 -17.32 3.34 -16.46
CA HIS A 582 -16.66 3.94 -17.60
C HIS A 582 -16.63 5.46 -17.43
N ILE A 583 -15.47 6.07 -17.66
CA ILE A 583 -15.28 7.52 -17.62
C ILE A 583 -15.16 8.05 -19.05
N VAL A 584 -16.19 8.75 -19.48
CA VAL A 584 -16.23 9.43 -20.78
C VAL A 584 -15.57 10.80 -20.66
N ARG A 585 -14.75 11.19 -21.64
CA ARG A 585 -13.98 12.43 -21.61
C ARG A 585 -14.23 13.31 -22.82
N ASP A 586 -14.33 14.64 -22.58
CA ASP A 586 -14.33 15.68 -23.61
C ASP A 586 -13.43 16.83 -23.16
N GLY A 587 -12.13 16.75 -23.49
CA GLY A 587 -11.13 17.70 -23.00
C GLY A 587 -11.00 17.69 -21.48
N ALA A 588 -11.35 18.80 -20.84
CA ALA A 588 -11.37 18.95 -19.38
C ALA A 588 -12.66 18.44 -18.73
N ASN A 589 -13.66 18.05 -19.50
CA ASN A 589 -14.95 17.58 -19.02
C ASN A 589 -14.93 16.06 -18.83
N GLY A 590 -15.53 15.56 -17.76
CA GLY A 590 -15.66 14.13 -17.48
C GLY A 590 -17.10 13.72 -17.21
N GLY A 591 -17.46 12.49 -17.60
CA GLY A 591 -18.75 11.89 -17.27
C GLY A 591 -18.59 10.43 -16.91
N ALA A 592 -19.49 9.88 -16.11
CA ALA A 592 -19.44 8.51 -15.61
C ALA A 592 -20.68 7.70 -15.97
N VAL A 593 -20.45 6.46 -16.38
CA VAL A 593 -21.47 5.47 -16.69
C VAL A 593 -21.19 4.19 -15.91
N PRO A 594 -22.07 3.76 -15.00
CA PRO A 594 -21.94 2.46 -14.33
C PRO A 594 -21.95 1.30 -15.34
N LEU A 595 -21.01 0.35 -15.20
CA LEU A 595 -20.91 -0.80 -16.10
C LEU A 595 -21.72 -2.02 -15.63
N GLY A 596 -22.41 -1.91 -14.51
CA GLY A 596 -23.16 -3.02 -13.91
C GLY A 596 -22.24 -4.03 -13.19
N GLY A 597 -22.89 -4.98 -12.50
CA GLY A 597 -22.19 -5.95 -11.67
C GLY A 597 -21.71 -5.36 -10.35
N ARG A 598 -21.30 -6.24 -9.44
CA ARG A 598 -20.78 -5.87 -8.13
C ARG A 598 -19.69 -6.84 -7.70
N PHE A 599 -18.63 -6.31 -7.15
CA PHE A 599 -17.54 -7.08 -6.58
C PHE A 599 -17.85 -7.54 -5.15
N LEU A 600 -17.19 -8.60 -4.71
CA LEU A 600 -17.35 -9.15 -3.36
C LEU A 600 -16.74 -8.26 -2.28
N SER A 601 -15.78 -7.42 -2.66
CA SER A 601 -15.10 -6.49 -1.76
C SER A 601 -14.93 -5.12 -2.40
N GLY A 602 -14.53 -4.14 -1.63
CA GLY A 602 -14.29 -2.78 -2.12
C GLY A 602 -13.24 -2.78 -3.20
N ALA A 603 -13.64 -2.50 -4.45
CA ALA A 603 -12.76 -2.59 -5.61
C ALA A 603 -11.62 -1.56 -5.52
N CYS A 604 -10.39 -2.04 -5.29
CA CYS A 604 -9.21 -1.18 -5.11
C CYS A 604 -8.43 -1.01 -6.41
N ARG A 605 -8.08 -2.13 -7.05
CA ARG A 605 -7.16 -2.15 -8.18
C ARG A 605 -7.67 -3.06 -9.27
N GLY A 606 -7.48 -2.62 -10.51
CA GLY A 606 -7.77 -3.41 -11.69
C GLY A 606 -6.55 -3.52 -12.59
N ARG A 607 -6.34 -4.71 -13.16
CA ARG A 607 -5.30 -4.99 -14.16
C ARG A 607 -5.83 -5.84 -15.29
N PHE A 608 -5.48 -5.51 -16.50
CA PHE A 608 -5.69 -6.40 -17.63
C PHE A 608 -4.57 -7.43 -17.70
N ASN A 609 -4.91 -8.71 -17.65
CA ASN A 609 -3.94 -9.77 -17.88
C ASN A 609 -3.52 -9.75 -19.34
N PRO A 610 -2.23 -9.58 -19.68
CA PRO A 610 -1.77 -9.51 -21.05
C PRO A 610 -2.00 -10.83 -21.83
N LYS A 611 -2.05 -11.97 -21.13
CA LYS A 611 -2.20 -13.30 -21.71
C LYS A 611 -3.64 -13.56 -22.19
N ASP A 612 -4.66 -13.28 -21.39
CA ASP A 612 -6.06 -13.56 -21.71
C ASP A 612 -6.89 -12.32 -22.09
N GLY A 613 -6.36 -11.11 -21.82
CA GLY A 613 -7.00 -9.83 -22.12
C GLY A 613 -8.22 -9.53 -21.25
N HIS A 614 -8.44 -10.26 -20.17
CA HIS A 614 -9.49 -9.98 -19.20
C HIS A 614 -9.02 -9.01 -18.13
N LEU A 615 -9.97 -8.28 -17.56
CA LEU A 615 -9.71 -7.42 -16.40
C LEU A 615 -9.81 -8.24 -15.13
N TYR A 616 -8.81 -8.11 -14.26
CA TYR A 616 -8.85 -8.66 -12.92
C TYR A 616 -8.96 -7.53 -11.90
N VAL A 617 -9.68 -7.78 -10.82
CA VAL A 617 -9.95 -6.77 -9.78
C VAL A 617 -9.69 -7.38 -8.42
N THR A 618 -8.86 -6.70 -7.63
CA THR A 618 -8.68 -6.95 -6.20
C THR A 618 -9.34 -5.88 -5.38
N GLY A 619 -9.71 -6.23 -4.17
CA GLY A 619 -10.33 -5.31 -3.23
C GLY A 619 -10.38 -5.87 -1.82
N LEU A 620 -10.70 -5.01 -0.85
CA LEU A 620 -10.81 -5.39 0.54
C LEU A 620 -12.06 -4.81 1.21
N LEU A 621 -12.48 -5.48 2.29
CA LEU A 621 -13.46 -4.94 3.22
C LEU A 621 -12.82 -3.80 4.00
N GLY A 622 -13.47 -2.67 4.06
CA GLY A 622 -12.97 -1.52 4.78
C GLY A 622 -14.08 -0.54 5.14
N TRP A 623 -13.70 0.64 5.59
CA TRP A 623 -14.59 1.71 6.04
C TRP A 623 -15.69 2.03 5.02
N GLN A 624 -16.94 1.99 5.46
CA GLN A 624 -18.14 2.31 4.65
C GLN A 624 -18.25 1.57 3.31
N THR A 625 -17.61 0.42 3.15
CA THR A 625 -17.77 -0.39 1.95
C THR A 625 -19.04 -1.20 1.98
N SER A 626 -19.57 -1.48 0.79
CA SER A 626 -20.65 -2.47 0.60
C SER A 626 -20.10 -3.90 0.43
N ALA A 627 -18.86 -4.15 0.86
CA ALA A 627 -18.18 -5.43 0.77
C ALA A 627 -18.87 -6.51 1.61
N ILE A 628 -18.81 -7.75 1.13
CA ILE A 628 -19.34 -8.93 1.81
C ILE A 628 -18.28 -9.99 2.10
N ARG A 629 -17.01 -9.72 1.73
CA ARG A 629 -15.84 -10.56 1.96
C ARG A 629 -14.65 -9.70 2.37
N ASP A 630 -13.70 -10.28 3.12
CA ASP A 630 -12.45 -9.62 3.54
C ASP A 630 -11.66 -9.06 2.35
N GLY A 631 -11.55 -9.86 1.29
CA GLY A 631 -10.89 -9.50 0.05
C GLY A 631 -11.54 -10.20 -1.14
N CYS A 632 -11.11 -9.84 -2.33
CA CYS A 632 -11.51 -10.54 -3.56
C CYS A 632 -10.40 -10.56 -4.60
N LEU A 633 -10.42 -11.56 -5.46
CA LEU A 633 -9.78 -11.57 -6.77
C LEU A 633 -10.86 -12.03 -7.76
N GLN A 634 -11.28 -11.13 -8.66
CA GLN A 634 -12.37 -11.41 -9.58
C GLN A 634 -11.95 -11.05 -11.00
N ARG A 635 -12.29 -11.93 -11.96
CA ARG A 635 -12.03 -11.75 -13.38
C ARG A 635 -13.29 -11.20 -14.06
N VAL A 636 -13.15 -10.06 -14.71
CA VAL A 636 -14.22 -9.47 -15.53
C VAL A 636 -13.97 -9.78 -17.00
N ARG A 637 -14.90 -10.51 -17.62
CA ARG A 637 -14.88 -10.85 -19.03
C ARG A 637 -15.89 -9.99 -19.79
N PHE A 638 -15.45 -9.35 -20.86
CA PHE A 638 -16.38 -8.80 -21.86
C PHE A 638 -16.89 -9.95 -22.73
N THR A 639 -18.21 -10.18 -22.69
CA THR A 639 -18.83 -11.37 -23.31
C THR A 639 -19.17 -11.19 -24.77
N GLY A 640 -19.13 -9.95 -25.28
CA GLY A 640 -19.65 -9.59 -26.61
C GLY A 640 -21.14 -9.28 -26.62
N GLU A 641 -21.87 -9.50 -25.55
CA GLU A 641 -23.26 -9.05 -25.41
C GLU A 641 -23.36 -7.54 -25.56
N ALA A 642 -24.48 -7.09 -26.10
CA ALA A 642 -24.67 -5.70 -26.45
C ALA A 642 -24.63 -4.77 -25.21
N LEU A 643 -23.69 -3.87 -25.25
CA LEU A 643 -23.59 -2.76 -24.30
C LEU A 643 -24.47 -1.60 -24.79
N ARG A 644 -25.38 -1.09 -23.95
CA ARG A 644 -26.33 -0.03 -24.30
C ARG A 644 -26.14 1.13 -23.33
N GLN A 645 -25.25 2.06 -23.68
CA GLN A 645 -24.89 3.19 -22.82
C GLN A 645 -24.23 4.31 -23.61
N PRO A 646 -24.13 5.53 -23.03
CA PRO A 646 -23.27 6.57 -23.57
C PRO A 646 -21.79 6.16 -23.58
N ILE A 647 -21.07 6.44 -24.67
CA ILE A 647 -19.62 6.25 -24.83
C ILE A 647 -18.90 7.51 -25.26
N GLY A 648 -19.63 8.56 -25.57
CA GLY A 648 -19.07 9.84 -25.97
C GLY A 648 -19.94 10.98 -25.54
N MET A 649 -19.32 12.11 -25.26
CA MET A 649 -19.99 13.39 -25.02
C MET A 649 -19.26 14.50 -25.73
N LYS A 650 -19.98 15.57 -26.07
CA LYS A 650 -19.43 16.84 -26.51
C LYS A 650 -20.27 17.98 -25.92
N ILE A 651 -19.58 18.87 -25.21
CA ILE A 651 -20.22 20.01 -24.56
C ILE A 651 -20.16 21.22 -25.52
N HIS A 652 -21.34 21.76 -25.83
CA HIS A 652 -21.53 22.94 -26.68
C HIS A 652 -22.24 24.05 -25.90
N ALA A 653 -22.05 25.33 -26.31
CA ALA A 653 -22.68 26.47 -25.63
C ALA A 653 -24.21 26.41 -25.66
N ASN A 654 -24.81 25.78 -26.67
CA ASN A 654 -26.24 25.64 -26.90
C ASN A 654 -26.77 24.21 -26.66
N GLY A 655 -26.00 23.31 -26.03
CA GLY A 655 -26.46 21.96 -25.76
C GLY A 655 -25.37 20.92 -25.53
N ILE A 656 -25.78 19.68 -25.39
CA ILE A 656 -24.89 18.54 -25.14
C ILE A 656 -25.17 17.46 -26.17
N ARG A 657 -24.12 16.99 -26.86
CA ARG A 657 -24.19 15.82 -27.72
C ARG A 657 -23.74 14.59 -26.93
N LEU A 658 -24.60 13.58 -26.85
CA LEU A 658 -24.29 12.27 -26.29
C LEU A 658 -24.25 11.23 -27.41
N THR A 659 -23.20 10.39 -27.45
CA THR A 659 -23.05 9.29 -28.40
C THR A 659 -23.21 7.97 -27.67
N PHE A 660 -24.03 7.07 -28.19
CA PHE A 660 -24.34 5.77 -27.62
C PHE A 660 -23.64 4.62 -28.36
N THR A 661 -23.48 3.51 -27.67
CA THR A 661 -22.89 2.27 -28.24
C THR A 661 -23.75 1.63 -29.30
N THR A 662 -25.05 1.95 -29.38
CA THR A 662 -26.06 1.30 -30.26
C THR A 662 -26.83 2.34 -31.03
N ALA A 663 -27.36 1.95 -32.20
CA ALA A 663 -28.31 2.76 -32.94
C ALA A 663 -29.64 2.88 -32.15
N LEU A 664 -30.21 4.09 -32.16
CA LEU A 664 -31.39 4.46 -31.39
C LEU A 664 -32.63 4.51 -32.27
N ASP A 665 -33.81 4.26 -31.68
CA ASP A 665 -35.07 4.58 -32.28
C ASP A 665 -35.24 6.09 -32.42
N LYS A 666 -35.51 6.57 -33.63
CA LYS A 666 -35.56 8.00 -33.91
C LYS A 666 -36.72 8.69 -33.17
N LYS A 667 -37.89 8.07 -33.12
CA LYS A 667 -39.09 8.65 -32.50
C LYS A 667 -38.88 8.86 -31.00
N ILE A 668 -38.34 7.84 -30.34
CA ILE A 668 -38.07 7.89 -28.89
C ILE A 668 -36.88 8.81 -28.59
N ALA A 669 -35.84 8.80 -29.39
CA ALA A 669 -34.65 9.63 -29.16
C ALA A 669 -34.91 11.13 -29.40
N ASP A 670 -35.83 11.47 -30.34
CA ASP A 670 -36.25 12.86 -30.60
C ASP A 670 -37.32 13.36 -29.64
N ASP A 671 -37.95 12.48 -28.85
CA ASP A 671 -38.97 12.82 -27.85
C ASP A 671 -38.32 13.46 -26.61
N ILE A 672 -38.73 14.68 -26.30
CA ILE A 672 -38.25 15.44 -25.14
C ILE A 672 -38.56 14.70 -23.82
N ASP A 673 -39.68 14.03 -23.72
CA ASP A 673 -40.13 13.31 -22.52
C ASP A 673 -39.25 12.08 -22.21
N SER A 674 -38.45 11.65 -23.17
CA SER A 674 -37.44 10.62 -22.98
C SER A 674 -36.21 11.12 -22.17
N TRP A 675 -36.12 12.40 -21.90
CA TRP A 675 -34.97 13.06 -21.31
C TRP A 675 -35.35 13.96 -20.13
N ALA A 676 -34.51 13.97 -19.10
CA ALA A 676 -34.59 14.94 -18.01
C ALA A 676 -33.16 15.31 -17.54
N ALA A 677 -32.96 16.56 -17.15
CA ALA A 677 -31.65 17.00 -16.69
C ALA A 677 -31.76 17.92 -15.48
N GLU A 678 -30.76 17.84 -14.60
CA GLU A 678 -30.59 18.69 -13.44
C GLU A 678 -29.10 19.01 -13.24
N GLN A 679 -28.80 20.12 -12.55
CA GLN A 679 -27.43 20.57 -12.29
C GLN A 679 -27.28 21.16 -10.90
N TRP A 680 -26.04 21.12 -10.35
CA TRP A 680 -25.70 21.69 -9.06
C TRP A 680 -24.20 21.94 -8.91
N ASN A 681 -23.84 22.74 -7.90
CA ASN A 681 -22.47 22.99 -7.52
C ASN A 681 -22.17 22.48 -6.11
N TYR A 682 -20.88 22.45 -5.76
CA TYR A 682 -20.35 22.15 -4.43
C TYR A 682 -19.59 23.36 -3.88
N LYS A 683 -19.51 23.48 -2.55
CA LYS A 683 -18.68 24.49 -1.86
C LYS A 683 -17.41 23.87 -1.33
N TRP A 684 -16.28 24.47 -1.69
CA TRP A 684 -14.96 24.07 -1.20
C TRP A 684 -14.69 24.76 0.15
N THR A 685 -14.78 24.03 1.25
CA THR A 685 -14.64 24.50 2.62
C THR A 685 -13.95 23.46 3.51
N ALA A 686 -13.56 23.86 4.72
CA ALA A 686 -13.02 22.95 5.72
C ALA A 686 -14.03 21.92 6.24
N ALA A 687 -15.33 22.17 6.06
CA ALA A 687 -16.39 21.24 6.46
C ALA A 687 -16.29 19.92 5.70
N TYR A 688 -16.78 18.85 6.31
CA TYR A 688 -16.77 17.52 5.71
C TYR A 688 -17.80 17.42 4.58
N GLY A 689 -17.31 17.28 3.35
CA GLY A 689 -18.14 17.22 2.15
C GLY A 689 -18.90 18.53 1.87
N SER A 690 -19.76 18.49 0.85
CA SER A 690 -20.66 19.59 0.51
C SER A 690 -22.08 19.08 0.31
N LYS A 691 -23.04 19.94 0.60
CA LYS A 691 -24.41 19.80 0.08
C LYS A 691 -24.41 20.16 -1.41
N ASP A 692 -25.50 19.76 -2.10
CA ASP A 692 -25.79 20.24 -3.43
C ASP A 692 -26.29 21.69 -3.33
N TRP A 693 -25.73 22.57 -4.15
CA TRP A 693 -26.05 24.01 -4.17
C TRP A 693 -26.56 24.41 -5.56
N SER A 694 -27.64 25.18 -5.56
CA SER A 694 -28.21 25.72 -6.79
C SER A 694 -27.17 26.49 -7.60
N VAL A 695 -27.20 26.30 -8.91
CA VAL A 695 -26.36 27.03 -9.88
C VAL A 695 -26.97 28.41 -10.15
N LYS A 696 -28.31 28.52 -10.10
CA LYS A 696 -29.04 29.77 -10.31
C LYS A 696 -28.95 30.70 -9.10
N ASP A 697 -29.03 30.14 -7.90
CA ASP A 697 -28.92 30.83 -6.62
C ASP A 697 -27.90 30.14 -5.70
N PRO A 698 -26.60 30.53 -5.73
CA PRO A 698 -25.54 29.90 -4.96
C PRO A 698 -25.72 29.95 -3.43
N ALA A 699 -26.66 30.74 -2.91
CA ALA A 699 -26.98 30.78 -1.50
C ALA A 699 -27.96 29.67 -1.10
N LYS A 700 -28.68 29.07 -2.06
CA LYS A 700 -29.71 28.07 -1.84
C LYS A 700 -29.21 26.66 -2.01
N GLN A 701 -29.55 25.77 -1.07
CA GLN A 701 -29.33 24.35 -1.24
C GLN A 701 -30.35 23.74 -2.20
N GLY A 702 -29.92 22.82 -3.03
CA GLY A 702 -30.75 22.09 -3.97
C GLY A 702 -30.12 21.94 -5.35
N ARG A 703 -30.87 21.30 -6.23
CA ARG A 703 -30.51 21.10 -7.63
C ARG A 703 -31.45 21.88 -8.52
N ASP A 704 -30.95 22.44 -9.59
CA ASP A 704 -31.74 23.15 -10.57
C ASP A 704 -32.12 22.24 -11.73
N PRO A 705 -33.41 22.15 -12.07
CA PRO A 705 -33.81 21.50 -13.32
C PRO A 705 -33.29 22.28 -14.53
N ILE A 706 -32.88 21.53 -15.55
CA ILE A 706 -32.45 22.07 -16.84
C ILE A 706 -33.56 21.82 -17.85
N THR A 707 -34.02 22.89 -18.51
CA THR A 707 -34.99 22.79 -19.60
C THR A 707 -34.28 22.31 -20.87
N ILE A 708 -34.63 21.14 -21.35
CA ILE A 708 -34.22 20.64 -22.66
C ILE A 708 -35.24 21.16 -23.68
N GLN A 709 -34.80 22.02 -24.62
CA GLN A 709 -35.66 22.64 -25.61
C GLN A 709 -36.05 21.72 -26.76
N SER A 710 -35.11 20.83 -27.13
CA SER A 710 -35.32 19.78 -28.13
C SER A 710 -34.29 18.67 -27.94
N ALA A 711 -34.64 17.48 -28.34
CA ALA A 711 -33.75 16.35 -28.56
C ALA A 711 -33.72 15.98 -30.01
N LYS A 712 -32.55 15.70 -30.58
CA LYS A 712 -32.44 15.32 -32.02
C LYS A 712 -31.42 14.24 -32.23
N LEU A 713 -31.86 13.11 -32.75
CA LEU A 713 -31.01 12.05 -33.28
C LEU A 713 -30.25 12.55 -34.51
N LEU A 714 -28.93 12.43 -34.48
CA LEU A 714 -28.07 12.83 -35.59
C LEU A 714 -28.00 11.75 -36.67
N PRO A 715 -27.48 12.08 -37.87
CA PRO A 715 -27.45 11.14 -39.03
C PRO A 715 -26.69 9.84 -38.78
N ASP A 716 -25.78 9.79 -37.80
CA ASP A 716 -25.06 8.56 -37.45
C ASP A 716 -25.97 7.51 -36.73
N GLY A 717 -27.21 7.89 -36.43
CA GLY A 717 -28.18 7.02 -35.75
C GLY A 717 -27.83 6.66 -34.30
N LYS A 718 -26.78 7.22 -33.75
CA LYS A 718 -26.25 6.91 -32.38
C LYS A 718 -26.05 8.11 -31.51
N SER A 719 -25.90 9.29 -32.08
CA SER A 719 -25.68 10.53 -31.34
C SER A 719 -26.96 11.33 -31.22
N VAL A 720 -27.27 11.82 -30.04
CA VAL A 720 -28.39 12.74 -29.78
C VAL A 720 -27.84 14.08 -29.31
N PHE A 721 -28.31 15.16 -29.96
CA PHE A 721 -28.05 16.51 -29.50
C PHE A 721 -29.25 16.99 -28.66
N LEU A 722 -28.97 17.27 -27.40
CA LEU A 722 -29.90 17.86 -26.45
C LEU A 722 -29.71 19.39 -26.44
N GLN A 723 -30.67 20.13 -27.00
CA GLN A 723 -30.60 21.57 -27.05
C GLN A 723 -30.97 22.16 -25.68
N ILE A 724 -30.04 22.97 -25.16
CA ILE A 724 -30.16 23.67 -23.88
C ILE A 724 -29.81 25.13 -24.17
N ALA A 725 -30.66 26.07 -23.77
CA ALA A 725 -30.50 27.50 -24.11
C ALA A 725 -29.11 28.06 -23.80
N LYS A 726 -28.55 27.65 -22.66
CA LYS A 726 -27.21 28.07 -22.21
C LYS A 726 -26.59 26.97 -21.36
N VAL A 727 -25.54 26.37 -21.84
CA VAL A 727 -24.67 25.47 -21.06
C VAL A 727 -23.56 26.34 -20.41
N GLN A 728 -23.26 26.08 -19.15
CA GLN A 728 -22.23 26.79 -18.39
C GLN A 728 -21.42 25.80 -17.55
N PRO A 729 -20.22 26.18 -17.07
CA PRO A 729 -19.45 25.37 -16.14
C PRO A 729 -20.27 25.06 -14.88
N VAL A 730 -20.31 23.77 -14.50
CA VAL A 730 -20.98 23.28 -13.28
C VAL A 730 -20.22 22.08 -12.73
N HIS A 731 -20.23 21.95 -11.40
CA HIS A 731 -19.55 20.83 -10.77
C HIS A 731 -20.21 19.49 -11.07
N SER A 732 -21.54 19.44 -11.11
CA SER A 732 -22.29 18.24 -11.44
C SER A 732 -23.53 18.52 -12.26
N MET A 733 -23.77 17.66 -13.22
CA MET A 733 -24.98 17.58 -14.02
C MET A 733 -25.40 16.11 -14.12
N ALA A 734 -26.69 15.84 -14.05
CA ALA A 734 -27.27 14.52 -14.28
C ALA A 734 -28.25 14.58 -15.44
N ILE A 735 -28.05 13.74 -16.45
CA ILE A 735 -28.96 13.57 -17.59
C ILE A 735 -29.55 12.17 -17.49
N ARG A 736 -30.87 12.11 -17.25
CA ARG A 736 -31.64 10.86 -17.26
C ARG A 736 -32.17 10.60 -18.65
N TYR A 737 -32.16 9.37 -19.08
CA TYR A 737 -32.70 8.96 -20.36
C TYR A 737 -33.49 7.65 -20.25
N ASN A 738 -34.53 7.53 -21.08
CA ASN A 738 -35.31 6.32 -21.28
C ASN A 738 -35.50 6.15 -22.79
N LEU A 739 -34.74 5.22 -23.39
CA LEU A 739 -34.55 5.12 -24.84
C LEU A 739 -34.81 3.71 -25.34
N ASP A 740 -35.12 3.63 -26.65
CA ASP A 740 -35.18 2.40 -27.35
C ASP A 740 -34.04 2.31 -28.38
N THR A 741 -33.50 1.12 -28.56
CA THR A 741 -32.64 0.86 -29.73
C THR A 741 -33.47 0.86 -31.02
N ALA A 742 -32.84 1.05 -32.18
CA ALA A 742 -33.50 0.91 -33.50
C ALA A 742 -34.15 -0.47 -33.70
N LYS A 743 -33.87 -1.45 -32.83
CA LYS A 743 -34.48 -2.79 -32.82
C LYS A 743 -35.55 -2.95 -31.74
N GLY A 744 -36.03 -1.87 -31.13
CA GLY A 744 -37.10 -1.86 -30.12
C GLY A 744 -36.69 -2.39 -28.74
N LYS A 745 -35.38 -2.46 -28.40
CA LYS A 745 -34.96 -2.85 -27.05
C LYS A 745 -34.86 -1.64 -26.13
N ILE A 746 -35.72 -1.59 -25.10
CA ILE A 746 -35.75 -0.52 -24.11
C ILE A 746 -34.49 -0.53 -23.24
N PHE A 747 -33.92 0.63 -22.94
CA PHE A 747 -32.88 0.83 -21.95
C PHE A 747 -32.93 2.24 -21.35
N LYS A 748 -32.60 2.35 -20.08
CA LYS A 748 -32.62 3.60 -19.33
C LYS A 748 -31.39 3.76 -18.46
N GLY A 749 -31.06 4.99 -18.13
CA GLY A 749 -29.95 5.30 -17.25
C GLY A 749 -29.88 6.76 -16.82
N THR A 750 -28.89 7.03 -16.02
CA THR A 750 -28.49 8.41 -15.64
C THR A 750 -27.01 8.59 -15.99
N TYR A 751 -26.74 9.59 -16.78
CA TYR A 751 -25.39 10.02 -17.12
C TYR A 751 -25.00 11.21 -16.24
N HIS A 752 -24.00 11.03 -15.40
CA HIS A 752 -23.47 12.08 -14.54
C HIS A 752 -22.22 12.68 -15.15
N LEU A 753 -22.09 13.99 -15.14
CA LEU A 753 -20.95 14.69 -15.73
C LEU A 753 -20.58 15.95 -14.96
N THR A 754 -19.34 16.40 -15.14
CA THR A 754 -18.82 17.72 -14.75
C THR A 754 -18.54 18.53 -16.01
N VAL A 755 -18.96 19.78 -16.04
CA VAL A 755 -18.68 20.73 -17.11
C VAL A 755 -17.67 21.75 -16.61
N ASN A 756 -16.42 21.63 -17.01
CA ASN A 756 -15.36 22.59 -16.72
C ASN A 756 -15.20 23.61 -17.84
N THR A 757 -15.41 23.17 -19.09
CA THR A 757 -15.24 24.00 -20.29
C THR A 757 -16.41 23.81 -21.25
N VAL A 758 -16.77 24.88 -21.92
CA VAL A 758 -17.88 24.90 -22.91
C VAL A 758 -17.31 25.18 -24.28
N GLY A 759 -17.62 24.33 -25.26
CA GLY A 759 -17.21 24.49 -26.64
C GLY A 759 -18.10 25.44 -27.43
N LYS A 760 -17.75 25.68 -28.69
CA LYS A 760 -18.56 26.50 -29.62
C LYS A 760 -19.98 25.94 -29.75
N PRO A 761 -20.99 26.79 -30.06
CA PRO A 761 -22.32 26.31 -30.34
C PRO A 761 -22.32 25.21 -31.41
N PHE A 762 -23.16 24.21 -31.22
CA PHE A 762 -23.41 23.18 -32.22
C PHE A 762 -24.23 23.80 -33.35
N VAL A 763 -23.74 23.70 -34.58
CA VAL A 763 -24.42 24.11 -35.80
C VAL A 763 -24.76 22.81 -36.56
N LYS A 764 -26.01 22.70 -37.01
CA LYS A 764 -26.50 21.54 -37.75
C LYS A 764 -25.83 21.40 -39.10
#